data_6e3da96247a5c45a2024d807a7347028
#
_entry.id   6e3da96247a5c45a2024d807a7347028
#
_cell.length_a   1.000
_cell.length_b   1.000
_cell.length_c   1.000
_cell.angle_alpha   90.00
_cell.angle_beta   90.00
_cell.angle_gamma   90.00
#
_symmetry.space_group_name_H-M   'P 1'
#
loop_
_entity.id
_entity.type
_entity.pdbx_description
1 polymer ?
#
loop_
_entity_poly.entity_id
_entity_poly.type
_entity_poly.pdbx_seq_one_letter_code
_entity_poly.pdbx_strand_id
1 'polypeptide(L)'
;MATPKVTNRYPRPGERIAPDTLRELLMDPIPERLRPGTGEADLKLCDLDETAWERFPAEAVVDLATIVVDRVASYFARKVMQSRHFPRPPEGIALEDLRLENRTRRCLARAGFDEDLAALGDYTIGQILAIRAFGPRCLVDLLAALESPRTGSVPRSEAGRQRVVLSPELTAAARRLADLPDAERVRCEDPRFAPLIRAVDVEAGTARELARRLLLRTQDPPDPPYVTARVQQLADRIEDISDLSVEEELIQVFGSTPYERNREILIGYYGWADGRQHTLTEIGTRFGITRERIRQVCAKLTRKHKSIAKIPAPAMDRALALIDQRLPCPAERIEAELAQERLTAIGMSLEGLATGAKLLERPVSFSIVKIDGGRLAVRPGQVDATLAIIDLAKKETYFHGLSTAAGIERMVSEKYPDCVGPELVAQTLQLVEGFSWLDEESGWFRLLPIAKHGLPKAIDKVLAVAGEVTVSQMRAAMSRNRRLWKDPPPENVLLEFCRQTAGVRVEGQRIISDPPRNWRKSLTGVEAKLVAVLQRHGPVMERGAMEDLCVAGGMNRFSFHAFVSWSPVIVQLGHSVYGLLGAEVSQQQVDELMVARRAKRPAHRVLDSHGRTADGKVWLSYRLSKAASTYAVITVPAALKKVVRGRFDLLSPEGEKIGTLATKDGRAWGLGAFLRQRNARIGDHIVLTLDLERRTAVVSMGDESQ
;
A
#
# COMPACT_ATOMS: atom_id res chain seq x y z
N MET A 1 48.14 -6.15 41.78
CA MET A 1 46.74 -6.49 42.11
C MET A 1 45.94 -6.48 40.82
N ALA A 2 45.52 -7.64 40.37
CA ALA A 2 44.84 -7.81 39.11
C ALA A 2 43.37 -7.39 39.26
N THR A 3 42.92 -6.49 38.41
CA THR A 3 41.48 -6.14 38.24
C THR A 3 40.68 -7.37 37.90
N PRO A 4 39.56 -7.67 38.56
CA PRO A 4 38.73 -8.81 38.20
C PRO A 4 38.15 -8.57 36.80
N LYS A 5 38.41 -9.47 35.86
CA LYS A 5 37.78 -9.55 34.58
C LYS A 5 36.28 -9.84 34.84
N VAL A 6 35.44 -8.85 34.64
CA VAL A 6 33.98 -9.04 34.54
C VAL A 6 33.74 -9.95 33.35
N THR A 7 33.56 -11.24 33.62
CA THR A 7 33.09 -12.19 32.59
C THR A 7 31.65 -11.88 32.31
N ASN A 8 31.41 -11.14 31.24
CA ASN A 8 30.09 -10.95 30.65
C ASN A 8 29.53 -12.34 30.22
N ARG A 9 29.00 -13.12 31.16
CA ARG A 9 28.22 -14.31 30.86
C ARG A 9 26.84 -13.86 30.39
N TYR A 10 26.71 -13.71 29.09
CA TYR A 10 25.38 -13.57 28.48
C TYR A 10 24.65 -14.91 28.60
N PRO A 11 23.40 -14.92 29.09
CA PRO A 11 22.59 -16.10 29.13
C PRO A 11 22.38 -16.65 27.69
N ARG A 12 22.27 -17.98 27.53
CA ARG A 12 22.11 -18.64 26.23
C ARG A 12 20.70 -18.45 25.67
N PRO A 13 20.50 -18.47 24.33
CA PRO A 13 19.16 -18.46 23.74
C PRO A 13 18.31 -19.58 24.35
N GLY A 14 17.10 -19.26 24.82
CA GLY A 14 16.17 -20.21 25.45
C GLY A 14 16.26 -20.30 27.00
N GLU A 15 17.26 -19.70 27.65
CA GLU A 15 17.28 -19.56 29.12
C GLU A 15 16.26 -18.50 29.56
N ARG A 16 15.51 -18.76 30.64
CA ARG A 16 14.67 -17.75 31.30
C ARG A 16 15.56 -16.68 31.91
N ILE A 17 15.15 -15.43 31.84
CA ILE A 17 15.82 -14.35 32.57
C ILE A 17 15.53 -14.57 34.03
N ALA A 18 16.55 -14.92 34.81
CA ALA A 18 16.44 -14.98 36.26
C ALA A 18 16.41 -13.56 36.86
N PRO A 19 15.71 -13.33 37.99
CA PRO A 19 15.74 -12.07 38.72
C PRO A 19 17.15 -11.55 38.98
N ASP A 20 18.10 -12.45 39.21
CA ASP A 20 19.52 -12.13 39.42
C ASP A 20 20.17 -11.40 38.24
N THR A 21 19.69 -11.64 37.03
CA THR A 21 20.21 -10.96 35.82
C THR A 21 19.82 -9.48 35.75
N LEU A 22 18.59 -9.15 36.20
CA LEU A 22 18.15 -7.76 36.33
C LEU A 22 18.92 -7.04 37.46
N ARG A 23 19.17 -7.74 38.57
CA ARG A 23 19.99 -7.23 39.65
C ARG A 23 21.41 -6.89 39.21
N GLU A 24 22.05 -7.78 38.40
CA GLU A 24 23.36 -7.52 37.84
C GLU A 24 23.44 -6.26 36.96
N LEU A 25 22.36 -5.95 36.24
CA LEU A 25 22.27 -4.74 35.40
C LEU A 25 22.17 -3.45 36.24
N LEU A 26 21.75 -3.56 37.50
CA LEU A 26 21.52 -2.45 38.43
C LEU A 26 22.60 -2.35 39.48
N MET A 27 23.74 -3.04 39.32
CA MET A 27 24.87 -3.02 40.30
C MET A 27 25.70 -1.75 40.32
N ASP A 28 25.45 -0.78 39.42
CA ASP A 28 26.18 0.47 39.46
C ASP A 28 25.74 1.37 40.62
N PRO A 29 26.64 2.15 41.18
CA PRO A 29 26.35 3.06 42.29
C PRO A 29 25.34 4.14 41.80
N ILE A 30 24.48 4.56 42.68
CA ILE A 30 23.55 5.67 42.43
C ILE A 30 24.38 6.94 42.19
N PRO A 31 24.11 7.73 41.16
CA PRO A 31 24.76 8.98 40.90
C PRO A 31 24.77 9.89 42.15
N GLU A 32 25.89 10.47 42.50
CA GLU A 32 26.11 11.25 43.71
C GLU A 32 25.04 12.33 43.96
N ARG A 33 24.63 12.99 42.87
CA ARG A 33 23.55 14.00 42.84
C ARG A 33 22.15 13.50 43.26
N LEU A 34 21.92 12.21 43.22
CA LEU A 34 20.63 11.61 43.54
C LEU A 34 20.61 10.89 44.89
N ARG A 35 21.73 10.88 45.61
CA ARG A 35 21.85 10.24 46.94
C ARG A 35 21.16 11.05 48.01
N PRO A 36 20.47 10.41 48.95
CA PRO A 36 19.72 11.11 50.00
C PRO A 36 20.63 11.77 51.08
N GLY A 37 21.96 11.50 51.11
CA GLY A 37 22.87 12.08 52.09
C GLY A 37 24.33 11.70 51.84
N THR A 38 25.26 12.34 52.54
CA THR A 38 26.73 12.26 52.39
C THR A 38 27.33 10.93 52.90
N GLY A 39 26.58 10.04 53.50
CA GLY A 39 27.07 8.80 54.13
C GLY A 39 26.91 7.52 53.32
N GLU A 40 26.26 7.54 52.17
CA GLU A 40 25.87 6.32 51.39
C GLU A 40 26.63 6.22 50.06
N ALA A 41 27.95 6.33 50.11
CA ALA A 41 28.79 6.35 48.88
C ALA A 41 28.70 5.09 48.03
N ASP A 42 28.29 3.94 48.56
CA ASP A 42 28.27 2.64 47.89
C ASP A 42 26.85 2.13 47.59
N LEU A 43 25.82 2.95 47.81
CA LEU A 43 24.45 2.55 47.52
C LEU A 43 24.25 2.29 46.03
N LYS A 44 23.81 1.09 45.65
CA LYS A 44 23.58 0.67 44.28
C LYS A 44 22.09 0.66 43.96
N LEU A 45 21.77 0.74 42.67
CA LEU A 45 20.37 0.66 42.22
C LEU A 45 19.69 -0.66 42.59
N CYS A 46 20.48 -1.77 42.66
CA CYS A 46 19.97 -3.09 43.06
C CYS A 46 19.73 -3.25 44.57
N ASP A 47 20.20 -2.32 45.36
CA ASP A 47 20.08 -2.34 46.84
C ASP A 47 18.90 -1.47 47.33
N LEU A 48 18.12 -0.88 46.37
CA LEU A 48 16.93 -0.09 46.67
C LEU A 48 15.78 -1.02 46.97
N ASP A 49 15.51 -1.29 48.24
CA ASP A 49 14.30 -1.88 48.76
C ASP A 49 13.21 -0.80 48.98
N GLU A 50 12.00 -1.24 49.36
CA GLU A 50 10.88 -0.33 49.62
C GLU A 50 11.22 0.75 50.64
N THR A 51 12.06 0.44 51.65
CA THR A 51 12.45 1.38 52.67
C THR A 51 13.52 2.35 52.21
N ALA A 52 14.38 1.91 51.29
CA ALA A 52 15.36 2.77 50.67
C ALA A 52 14.71 3.80 49.73
N TRP A 53 13.71 3.41 48.94
CA TRP A 53 12.99 4.34 48.07
C TRP A 53 12.27 5.46 48.84
N GLU A 54 11.82 5.22 50.07
CA GLU A 54 11.19 6.23 50.91
C GLU A 54 12.14 7.35 51.35
N ARG A 55 13.47 7.12 51.28
CA ARG A 55 14.51 8.11 51.63
C ARG A 55 14.77 9.09 50.50
N PHE A 56 14.30 8.80 49.30
CA PHE A 56 14.52 9.68 48.16
C PHE A 56 13.40 10.68 48.00
N PRO A 57 13.67 11.93 47.60
CA PRO A 57 12.64 12.85 47.14
C PRO A 57 11.89 12.27 45.95
N ALA A 58 10.61 12.53 45.84
CA ALA A 58 9.75 11.98 44.78
C ALA A 58 10.32 12.23 43.36
N GLU A 59 11.01 13.31 43.17
CA GLU A 59 11.67 13.73 41.93
C GLU A 59 12.95 12.93 41.62
N ALA A 60 13.76 12.64 42.65
CA ALA A 60 14.92 11.75 42.51
C ALA A 60 14.50 10.30 42.17
N VAL A 61 13.35 9.86 42.67
CA VAL A 61 12.75 8.56 42.30
C VAL A 61 12.43 8.49 40.79
N VAL A 62 11.94 9.58 40.20
CA VAL A 62 11.66 9.66 38.77
C VAL A 62 12.95 9.56 37.93
N ASP A 63 14.02 10.26 38.35
CA ASP A 63 15.30 10.19 37.66
C ASP A 63 15.96 8.81 37.79
N LEU A 64 15.90 8.20 38.97
CA LEU A 64 16.37 6.85 39.21
C LEU A 64 15.61 5.85 38.39
N ALA A 65 14.27 5.96 38.34
CA ALA A 65 13.43 5.13 37.50
C ALA A 65 13.80 5.30 36.00
N THR A 66 14.14 6.52 35.57
CA THR A 66 14.59 6.77 34.20
C THR A 66 15.93 6.08 33.90
N ILE A 67 16.89 6.15 34.84
CA ILE A 67 18.18 5.45 34.70
C ILE A 67 17.98 3.94 34.63
N VAL A 68 17.12 3.36 35.47
CA VAL A 68 16.75 1.94 35.43
C VAL A 68 16.13 1.58 34.08
N VAL A 69 15.15 2.38 33.61
CA VAL A 69 14.49 2.20 32.31
C VAL A 69 15.49 2.19 31.17
N ASP A 70 16.39 3.17 31.11
CA ASP A 70 17.36 3.30 30.01
C ASP A 70 18.36 2.15 29.98
N ARG A 71 18.80 1.66 31.13
CA ARG A 71 19.69 0.50 31.23
C ARG A 71 19.00 -0.79 30.78
N VAL A 72 17.82 -1.04 31.30
CA VAL A 72 17.04 -2.23 30.95
C VAL A 72 16.60 -2.16 29.47
N ALA A 73 16.19 -1.01 28.98
CA ALA A 73 15.87 -0.81 27.58
C ALA A 73 17.08 -1.07 26.65
N SER A 74 18.25 -0.57 27.00
CA SER A 74 19.49 -0.81 26.26
C SER A 74 19.92 -2.27 26.25
N TYR A 75 19.68 -3.00 27.35
CA TYR A 75 19.94 -4.43 27.46
C TYR A 75 19.00 -5.23 26.57
N PHE A 76 17.71 -5.00 26.64
CA PHE A 76 16.70 -5.70 25.87
C PHE A 76 16.62 -5.29 24.39
N ALA A 77 17.23 -4.17 23.99
CA ALA A 77 17.40 -3.81 22.58
C ALA A 77 18.31 -4.77 21.81
N ARG A 78 19.12 -5.60 22.50
CA ARG A 78 19.99 -6.59 21.86
C ARG A 78 19.18 -7.75 21.28
N LYS A 79 19.39 -8.12 20.01
CA LYS A 79 18.68 -9.20 19.32
C LYS A 79 18.67 -10.53 20.09
N VAL A 80 19.77 -10.87 20.76
CA VAL A 80 19.90 -12.08 21.57
C VAL A 80 18.93 -12.10 22.74
N MET A 81 18.62 -10.91 23.33
CA MET A 81 17.69 -10.81 24.44
C MET A 81 16.22 -10.85 23.98
N GLN A 82 15.93 -10.35 22.80
CA GLN A 82 14.59 -10.37 22.22
C GLN A 82 14.09 -11.80 21.87
N SER A 83 15.00 -12.74 21.65
CA SER A 83 14.64 -14.15 21.38
C SER A 83 14.39 -14.98 22.65
N ARG A 84 14.54 -14.40 23.85
CA ARG A 84 14.29 -15.06 25.12
C ARG A 84 12.84 -14.99 25.51
N HIS A 85 12.37 -16.07 26.17
CA HIS A 85 11.05 -16.07 26.79
C HIS A 85 10.98 -15.11 27.98
N PHE A 86 9.84 -14.46 28.11
CA PHE A 86 9.56 -13.63 29.25
C PHE A 86 9.48 -14.48 30.53
N PRO A 87 9.92 -13.98 31.70
CA PRO A 87 9.76 -14.69 32.96
C PRO A 87 8.29 -15.00 33.20
N ARG A 88 7.96 -16.26 33.45
CA ARG A 88 6.56 -16.66 33.68
C ARG A 88 6.05 -16.03 34.97
N PRO A 89 5.02 -15.17 34.90
CA PRO A 89 4.39 -14.64 36.11
C PRO A 89 3.87 -15.76 37.01
N PRO A 90 3.84 -15.57 38.33
CA PRO A 90 3.24 -16.53 39.24
C PRO A 90 1.76 -16.77 38.90
N GLU A 91 1.32 -18.02 39.01
CA GLU A 91 -0.09 -18.37 38.77
C GLU A 91 -1.03 -17.67 39.78
N GLY A 92 -2.16 -17.21 39.28
CA GLY A 92 -3.22 -16.59 40.11
C GLY A 92 -3.00 -15.09 40.40
N ILE A 93 -2.08 -14.42 39.72
CA ILE A 93 -1.97 -12.97 39.75
C ILE A 93 -2.76 -12.41 38.56
N ALA A 94 -3.76 -11.55 38.89
CA ALA A 94 -4.48 -10.79 37.89
C ALA A 94 -3.71 -9.53 37.48
N LEU A 95 -3.96 -9.03 36.26
CA LEU A 95 -3.37 -7.77 35.77
C LEU A 95 -3.73 -6.58 36.69
N GLU A 96 -4.87 -6.66 37.36
CA GLU A 96 -5.36 -5.64 38.30
C GLU A 96 -4.58 -5.60 39.60
N ASP A 97 -3.99 -6.73 39.99
CA ASP A 97 -3.19 -6.84 41.22
C ASP A 97 -1.81 -6.21 41.10
N LEU A 98 -1.37 -5.94 39.86
CA LEU A 98 -0.08 -5.33 39.57
C LEU A 98 -0.18 -3.79 39.63
N ARG A 99 0.77 -3.16 40.28
CA ARG A 99 0.93 -1.69 40.26
C ARG A 99 1.58 -1.24 38.96
N LEU A 100 0.78 -1.24 37.88
CA LEU A 100 1.23 -0.83 36.55
C LEU A 100 0.80 0.60 36.23
N GLU A 101 1.63 1.31 35.45
CA GLU A 101 1.22 2.54 34.79
C GLU A 101 -0.01 2.29 33.89
N ASN A 102 -0.91 3.26 33.79
CA ASN A 102 -2.13 3.16 32.99
C ASN A 102 -1.85 2.75 31.52
N ARG A 103 -0.73 3.19 30.97
CA ARG A 103 -0.31 2.85 29.61
C ARG A 103 0.03 1.37 29.49
N THR A 104 0.86 0.84 30.37
CA THR A 104 1.27 -0.56 30.41
C THR A 104 0.07 -1.47 30.57
N ARG A 105 -0.78 -1.18 31.55
CA ARG A 105 -2.02 -1.93 31.81
C ARG A 105 -2.93 -1.99 30.57
N ARG A 106 -3.17 -0.85 29.90
CA ARG A 106 -4.00 -0.79 28.70
C ARG A 106 -3.40 -1.56 27.52
N CYS A 107 -2.07 -1.58 27.39
CA CYS A 107 -1.41 -2.33 26.30
C CYS A 107 -1.56 -3.84 26.53
N LEU A 108 -1.36 -4.31 27.76
CA LEU A 108 -1.51 -5.72 28.13
C LEU A 108 -2.96 -6.21 28.00
N ALA A 109 -3.92 -5.44 28.53
CA ALA A 109 -5.34 -5.77 28.42
C ALA A 109 -5.80 -5.85 26.93
N ARG A 110 -5.37 -4.90 26.08
CA ARG A 110 -5.67 -4.97 24.65
C ARG A 110 -5.02 -6.14 23.92
N ALA A 111 -3.96 -6.69 24.46
CA ALA A 111 -3.28 -7.86 23.95
C ALA A 111 -3.84 -9.18 24.49
N GLY A 112 -4.88 -9.12 25.38
CA GLY A 112 -5.57 -10.28 25.92
C GLY A 112 -4.90 -10.91 27.14
N PHE A 113 -4.01 -10.19 27.85
CA PHE A 113 -3.34 -10.66 29.06
C PHE A 113 -4.08 -10.27 30.35
N ASP A 114 -5.26 -9.67 30.25
CA ASP A 114 -6.15 -9.37 31.36
C ASP A 114 -6.80 -10.63 31.96
N GLU A 115 -7.08 -11.64 31.11
CA GLU A 115 -7.69 -12.91 31.54
C GLU A 115 -6.64 -13.91 32.05
N ASP A 116 -5.43 -13.93 31.50
CA ASP A 116 -4.34 -14.83 31.89
C ASP A 116 -2.97 -14.14 31.76
N LEU A 117 -2.49 -13.63 32.87
CA LEU A 117 -1.17 -12.99 32.93
C LEU A 117 -0.02 -14.03 32.82
N ALA A 118 -0.24 -15.28 33.25
CA ALA A 118 0.77 -16.33 33.18
C ALA A 118 1.14 -16.72 31.75
N ALA A 119 0.25 -16.47 30.80
CA ALA A 119 0.49 -16.64 29.37
C ALA A 119 1.67 -15.80 28.83
N LEU A 120 2.05 -14.71 29.51
CA LEU A 120 3.25 -13.93 29.14
C LEU A 120 4.52 -14.79 29.08
N GLY A 121 4.61 -15.86 29.88
CA GLY A 121 5.74 -16.78 29.88
C GLY A 121 5.91 -17.60 28.59
N ASP A 122 4.89 -17.66 27.77
CA ASP A 122 4.90 -18.38 26.50
C ASP A 122 5.39 -17.49 25.33
N TYR A 123 5.56 -16.19 25.58
CA TYR A 123 6.02 -15.22 24.59
C TYR A 123 7.49 -14.83 24.80
N THR A 124 8.18 -14.54 23.72
CA THR A 124 9.52 -13.94 23.79
C THR A 124 9.44 -12.45 24.13
N ILE A 125 10.51 -11.92 24.69
CA ILE A 125 10.61 -10.48 24.99
C ILE A 125 10.40 -9.63 23.71
N GLY A 126 10.90 -10.10 22.57
CA GLY A 126 10.68 -9.44 21.30
C GLY A 126 9.21 -9.41 20.87
N GLN A 127 8.47 -10.47 21.12
CA GLN A 127 7.02 -10.53 20.85
C GLN A 127 6.24 -9.60 21.76
N ILE A 128 6.60 -9.52 23.04
CA ILE A 128 5.99 -8.59 23.99
C ILE A 128 6.28 -7.14 23.61
N LEU A 129 7.52 -6.82 23.21
CA LEU A 129 7.89 -5.50 22.72
C LEU A 129 7.20 -5.13 21.39
N ALA A 130 6.74 -6.11 20.61
CA ALA A 130 6.00 -5.91 19.37
C ALA A 130 4.49 -5.60 19.60
N ILE A 131 3.99 -5.72 20.83
CA ILE A 131 2.62 -5.32 21.18
C ILE A 131 2.44 -3.82 20.88
N ARG A 132 1.37 -3.49 20.18
CA ARG A 132 1.10 -2.11 19.75
C ARG A 132 1.14 -1.13 20.93
N ALA A 133 1.97 -0.12 20.84
CA ALA A 133 2.22 0.92 21.84
C ALA A 133 2.88 0.42 23.16
N PHE A 134 3.35 -0.83 23.22
CA PHE A 134 4.12 -1.38 24.31
C PHE A 134 5.62 -1.19 24.00
N GLY A 135 6.25 -0.30 24.72
CA GLY A 135 7.68 0.00 24.51
C GLY A 135 8.55 -0.49 25.68
N PRO A 136 9.88 -0.23 25.62
CA PRO A 136 10.82 -0.59 26.70
C PRO A 136 10.39 -0.08 28.08
N ARG A 137 9.77 1.09 28.17
CA ARG A 137 9.21 1.61 29.43
C ARG A 137 8.13 0.72 30.03
N CYS A 138 7.22 0.24 29.16
CA CYS A 138 6.16 -0.68 29.62
C CYS A 138 6.74 -2.03 30.05
N LEU A 139 7.82 -2.49 29.39
CA LEU A 139 8.52 -3.70 29.78
C LEU A 139 9.14 -3.58 31.16
N VAL A 140 9.79 -2.47 31.44
CA VAL A 140 10.41 -2.20 32.75
C VAL A 140 9.35 -2.09 33.84
N ASP A 141 8.28 -1.35 33.59
CA ASP A 141 7.13 -1.22 34.49
C ASP A 141 6.52 -2.57 34.83
N LEU A 142 6.35 -3.44 33.82
CA LEU A 142 5.86 -4.80 34.01
C LEU A 142 6.81 -5.67 34.83
N LEU A 143 8.12 -5.64 34.53
CA LEU A 143 9.13 -6.41 35.26
C LEU A 143 9.23 -5.94 36.71
N ALA A 144 9.24 -4.63 36.95
CA ALA A 144 9.27 -4.05 38.30
C ALA A 144 8.00 -4.44 39.11
N ALA A 145 6.83 -4.40 38.49
CA ALA A 145 5.60 -4.78 39.14
C ALA A 145 5.54 -6.28 39.48
N LEU A 146 6.20 -7.15 38.70
CA LEU A 146 6.28 -8.58 38.96
C LEU A 146 7.30 -8.95 40.03
N GLU A 147 8.34 -8.13 40.21
CA GLU A 147 9.39 -8.32 41.21
C GLU A 147 9.03 -7.72 42.60
N SER A 148 8.10 -6.77 42.62
CA SER A 148 7.62 -6.18 43.89
C SER A 148 6.96 -7.23 44.75
N PRO A 149 7.41 -7.48 46.00
CA PRO A 149 6.74 -8.39 46.88
C PRO A 149 5.33 -7.93 47.19
N ARG A 150 4.39 -8.89 47.30
CA ARG A 150 3.00 -8.65 47.74
C ARG A 150 2.97 -8.19 49.19
N THR A 151 3.25 -6.95 49.45
CA THR A 151 3.00 -6.35 50.76
C THR A 151 1.68 -5.59 50.71
N GLY A 152 0.77 -6.02 51.54
CA GLY A 152 -0.53 -5.40 51.76
C GLY A 152 -0.38 -3.92 52.03
N SER A 153 -1.44 -3.20 51.67
CA SER A 153 -1.63 -1.76 51.90
C SER A 153 -0.75 -1.14 52.97
N VAL A 154 0.31 -0.46 52.58
CA VAL A 154 1.04 0.44 53.48
C VAL A 154 0.22 1.73 53.56
N PRO A 155 -0.22 2.15 54.76
CA PRO A 155 -0.80 3.48 54.91
C PRO A 155 0.23 4.52 54.53
N ARG A 156 -0.17 5.46 53.71
CA ARG A 156 0.61 6.68 53.50
C ARG A 156 0.83 7.36 54.83
N SER A 157 1.98 7.13 55.45
CA SER A 157 2.41 7.94 56.57
C SER A 157 2.80 9.32 56.02
N GLU A 158 1.95 10.28 56.26
CA GLU A 158 2.29 11.70 56.22
C GLU A 158 3.20 12.05 57.40
N ALA A 159 4.37 11.46 57.46
CA ALA A 159 5.36 11.88 58.45
C ALA A 159 6.25 12.93 57.80
N GLY A 160 6.17 14.12 58.37
CA GLY A 160 6.80 15.36 57.88
C GLY A 160 8.26 15.25 57.55
N ARG A 161 8.56 15.32 56.27
CA ARG A 161 9.84 15.78 55.73
C ARG A 161 9.75 17.31 55.64
N GLN A 162 10.53 18.01 56.48
CA GLN A 162 10.83 19.42 56.18
C GLN A 162 11.51 19.47 54.80
N ARG A 163 10.71 19.72 53.78
CA ARG A 163 11.24 20.14 52.48
C ARG A 163 11.98 21.46 52.71
N VAL A 164 13.27 21.50 52.38
CA VAL A 164 13.94 22.75 52.11
C VAL A 164 13.33 23.26 50.81
N VAL A 165 12.40 24.20 50.92
CA VAL A 165 11.56 24.67 49.86
C VAL A 165 12.40 25.64 49.03
N LEU A 166 12.64 25.30 47.75
CA LEU A 166 12.97 26.32 46.74
C LEU A 166 12.01 27.51 46.91
N SER A 167 12.47 28.72 46.62
CA SER A 167 11.53 29.85 46.67
C SER A 167 10.29 29.52 45.84
N PRO A 168 9.08 29.82 46.31
CA PRO A 168 7.86 29.53 45.54
C PRO A 168 7.91 30.05 44.10
N GLU A 169 8.57 31.18 43.93
CA GLU A 169 8.78 31.86 42.64
C GLU A 169 9.69 31.08 41.71
N LEU A 170 10.83 30.56 42.18
CA LEU A 170 11.75 29.74 41.40
C LEU A 170 11.10 28.39 41.04
N THR A 171 10.37 27.82 41.98
CA THR A 171 9.64 26.58 41.75
C THR A 171 8.57 26.76 40.65
N ALA A 172 7.84 27.87 40.69
CA ALA A 172 6.84 28.22 39.64
C ALA A 172 7.50 28.44 38.28
N ALA A 173 8.60 29.21 38.23
CA ALA A 173 9.36 29.47 37.01
C ALA A 173 9.94 28.18 36.41
N ALA A 174 10.53 27.32 37.24
CA ALA A 174 11.08 26.04 36.78
C ALA A 174 10.01 25.07 36.29
N ARG A 175 8.83 25.02 36.95
CA ARG A 175 7.69 24.23 36.48
C ARG A 175 7.19 24.75 35.13
N ARG A 176 6.96 26.06 34.99
CA ARG A 176 6.59 26.67 33.71
C ARG A 176 7.59 26.28 32.62
N LEU A 177 8.89 26.40 32.86
CA LEU A 177 9.93 26.02 31.91
C LEU A 177 9.90 24.53 31.56
N ALA A 178 9.66 23.65 32.54
CA ALA A 178 9.57 22.20 32.31
C ALA A 178 8.35 21.80 31.48
N ASP A 179 7.24 22.53 31.61
CA ASP A 179 5.97 22.26 30.94
C ASP A 179 5.95 22.74 29.48
N LEU A 180 6.86 23.65 29.10
CA LEU A 180 6.95 24.14 27.72
C LEU A 180 7.27 23.00 26.74
N PRO A 181 6.49 22.78 25.67
CA PRO A 181 6.71 21.70 24.71
C PRO A 181 8.12 21.72 24.10
N ASP A 182 8.60 22.91 23.74
CA ASP A 182 9.87 23.10 23.04
C ASP A 182 11.08 23.20 23.96
N ALA A 183 10.91 23.21 25.29
CA ALA A 183 12.02 23.20 26.24
C ALA A 183 12.96 21.97 26.13
N GLU A 184 12.47 20.86 25.59
CA GLU A 184 13.27 19.67 25.32
C GLU A 184 14.17 19.80 24.09
N ARG A 185 13.78 20.67 23.13
CA ARG A 185 14.50 20.93 21.89
C ARG A 185 15.59 21.99 22.09
N VAL A 186 15.41 22.89 23.04
CA VAL A 186 16.40 23.96 23.35
C VAL A 186 17.61 23.38 24.06
N ARG A 187 18.76 23.35 23.36
CA ARG A 187 20.02 22.89 23.91
C ARG A 187 20.68 23.99 24.74
N CYS A 188 21.28 23.61 25.87
CA CYS A 188 22.00 24.58 26.74
C CYS A 188 23.22 25.25 26.07
N GLU A 189 23.69 24.67 24.97
CA GLU A 189 24.80 25.18 24.16
C GLU A 189 24.34 26.20 23.09
N ASP A 190 23.05 26.37 22.88
CA ASP A 190 22.53 27.30 21.87
C ASP A 190 22.96 28.74 22.19
N PRO A 191 23.62 29.43 21.26
CA PRO A 191 24.12 30.79 21.47
C PRO A 191 23.05 31.80 21.90
N ARG A 192 21.80 31.59 21.53
CA ARG A 192 20.64 32.45 21.86
C ARG A 192 20.22 32.32 23.32
N PHE A 193 20.40 31.14 23.92
CA PHE A 193 19.99 30.81 25.29
C PHE A 193 21.15 30.60 26.26
N ALA A 194 22.34 30.25 25.76
CA ALA A 194 23.51 29.97 26.57
C ALA A 194 23.87 31.05 27.62
N PRO A 195 23.69 32.36 27.35
CA PRO A 195 23.93 33.37 28.38
C PRO A 195 22.95 33.27 29.57
N LEU A 196 21.69 32.96 29.30
CA LEU A 196 20.67 32.79 30.35
C LEU A 196 20.91 31.50 31.14
N ILE A 197 21.21 30.41 30.45
CA ILE A 197 21.43 29.08 31.03
C ILE A 197 22.67 29.06 31.91
N ARG A 198 23.79 29.64 31.43
CA ARG A 198 25.01 29.76 32.21
C ARG A 198 24.85 30.58 33.49
N ALA A 199 23.97 31.56 33.48
CA ALA A 199 23.69 32.37 34.66
C ALA A 199 22.93 31.61 35.77
N VAL A 200 22.36 30.43 35.45
CA VAL A 200 21.65 29.59 36.42
C VAL A 200 22.59 28.62 37.14
N ASP A 201 23.82 28.44 36.65
CA ASP A 201 24.86 27.58 37.23
C ASP A 201 24.40 26.13 37.49
N VAL A 202 23.71 25.57 36.52
CA VAL A 202 23.26 24.18 36.54
C VAL A 202 23.68 23.53 35.21
N GLU A 203 24.45 22.46 35.28
CA GLU A 203 24.76 21.68 34.08
C GLU A 203 23.54 20.90 33.60
N ALA A 204 23.17 21.10 32.35
CA ALA A 204 22.08 20.42 31.70
C ALA A 204 22.31 20.33 30.19
N GLY A 205 21.77 19.33 29.56
CA GLY A 205 21.81 19.18 28.09
C GLY A 205 20.72 19.98 27.39
N THR A 206 19.54 20.11 28.02
CA THR A 206 18.38 20.84 27.50
C THR A 206 17.76 21.77 28.53
N ALA A 207 16.95 22.74 28.08
CA ALA A 207 16.22 23.65 28.97
C ALA A 207 15.25 22.89 29.90
N ARG A 208 14.61 21.84 29.40
CA ARG A 208 13.71 20.98 30.23
C ARG A 208 14.51 20.22 31.28
N GLU A 209 15.66 19.71 30.94
CA GLU A 209 16.54 19.06 31.90
C GLU A 209 17.04 20.05 32.97
N LEU A 210 17.38 21.27 32.53
CA LEU A 210 17.73 22.36 33.47
C LEU A 210 16.60 22.62 34.46
N ALA A 211 15.37 22.76 33.96
CA ALA A 211 14.22 22.99 34.82
C ALA A 211 14.01 21.86 35.84
N ARG A 212 14.11 20.60 35.39
CA ARG A 212 13.99 19.41 36.24
C ARG A 212 15.06 19.35 37.29
N ARG A 213 16.33 19.65 36.93
CA ARG A 213 17.43 19.68 37.87
C ARG A 213 17.30 20.80 38.90
N LEU A 214 16.76 21.96 38.50
CA LEU A 214 16.42 23.03 39.45
C LEU A 214 15.37 22.58 40.47
N LEU A 215 14.33 21.89 40.01
CA LEU A 215 13.27 21.37 40.88
C LEU A 215 13.77 20.30 41.86
N LEU A 216 14.86 19.60 41.51
CA LEU A 216 15.51 18.59 42.36
C LEU A 216 16.56 19.17 43.31
N ARG A 217 16.93 20.44 43.13
CA ARG A 217 17.98 21.07 43.89
C ARG A 217 17.51 21.35 45.32
N THR A 218 18.22 20.79 46.28
CA THR A 218 18.07 21.17 47.67
C THR A 218 19.14 22.20 47.98
N GLN A 219 18.74 23.43 48.29
CA GLN A 219 19.70 24.50 48.57
C GLN A 219 19.56 25.07 49.97
N ASP A 220 20.71 25.16 50.61
CA ASP A 220 20.94 26.00 51.76
C ASP A 220 22.31 26.73 51.52
N PRO A 221 22.37 28.01 51.20
CA PRO A 221 21.34 29.06 51.20
C PRO A 221 20.43 29.08 49.94
N PRO A 222 19.26 29.80 49.98
CA PRO A 222 18.36 29.92 48.86
C PRO A 222 19.01 30.61 47.66
N ASP A 223 18.61 30.19 46.45
CA ASP A 223 19.11 30.76 45.19
C ASP A 223 18.92 32.29 45.16
N PRO A 224 19.89 33.02 44.59
CA PRO A 224 19.76 34.47 44.44
C PRO A 224 18.54 34.82 43.53
N PRO A 225 17.86 35.97 43.81
CA PRO A 225 16.68 36.37 43.04
C PRO A 225 16.89 36.46 41.54
N TYR A 226 18.12 36.71 41.09
CA TYR A 226 18.43 36.77 39.65
C TYR A 226 18.29 35.41 38.95
N VAL A 227 18.42 34.28 39.66
CA VAL A 227 18.23 32.93 39.09
C VAL A 227 16.80 32.77 38.66
N THR A 228 15.83 33.13 39.51
CA THR A 228 14.40 33.13 39.20
C THR A 228 14.10 33.97 37.95
N ALA A 229 14.62 35.22 37.93
CA ALA A 229 14.44 36.10 36.79
C ALA A 229 15.05 35.51 35.48
N ARG A 230 16.17 34.81 35.55
CA ARG A 230 16.77 34.15 34.38
C ARG A 230 16.00 32.96 33.89
N VAL A 231 15.43 32.15 34.77
CA VAL A 231 14.58 31.03 34.42
C VAL A 231 13.28 31.54 33.79
N GLN A 232 12.69 32.59 34.31
CA GLN A 232 11.53 33.26 33.72
C GLN A 232 11.86 33.79 32.31
N GLN A 233 12.93 34.54 32.16
CA GLN A 233 13.39 35.04 30.85
C GLN A 233 13.67 33.90 29.85
N LEU A 234 14.17 32.74 30.32
CA LEU A 234 14.41 31.59 29.47
C LEU A 234 13.09 30.99 29.01
N ALA A 235 12.09 30.87 29.92
CA ALA A 235 10.75 30.40 29.58
C ALA A 235 10.08 31.33 28.57
N ASP A 236 10.08 32.67 28.83
CA ASP A 236 9.48 33.64 27.92
C ASP A 236 10.13 33.56 26.53
N ARG A 237 11.45 33.46 26.42
CA ARG A 237 12.15 33.34 25.14
C ARG A 237 11.85 32.02 24.42
N ILE A 238 11.59 30.93 25.15
CA ILE A 238 11.20 29.66 24.52
C ILE A 238 9.78 29.76 24.02
N GLU A 239 8.88 30.41 24.75
CA GLU A 239 7.52 30.70 24.26
C GLU A 239 7.57 31.60 23.01
N ASP A 240 8.36 32.68 23.02
CA ASP A 240 8.53 33.56 21.86
C ASP A 240 8.95 32.81 20.60
N ILE A 241 9.90 31.85 20.70
CA ILE A 241 10.29 31.05 19.53
C ILE A 241 9.29 29.97 19.17
N SER A 242 8.47 29.52 20.11
CA SER A 242 7.44 28.51 19.87
C SER A 242 6.24 29.08 19.10
N ASP A 243 6.03 30.39 19.19
CA ASP A 243 4.97 31.12 18.50
C ASP A 243 5.36 31.60 17.09
N LEU A 244 6.66 31.49 16.73
CA LEU A 244 7.12 31.86 15.41
C LEU A 244 6.60 30.93 14.33
N SER A 245 6.32 31.49 13.14
CA SER A 245 6.17 30.73 11.91
C SER A 245 7.52 30.25 11.37
N VAL A 246 7.49 29.29 10.43
CA VAL A 246 8.69 28.78 9.76
C VAL A 246 9.47 29.93 9.08
N GLU A 247 8.78 30.86 8.43
CA GLU A 247 9.40 32.03 7.78
C GLU A 247 10.10 32.92 8.78
N GLU A 248 9.46 33.20 9.91
CA GLU A 248 10.02 34.04 10.98
C GLU A 248 11.21 33.38 11.63
N GLU A 249 11.16 32.06 11.89
CA GLU A 249 12.33 31.29 12.35
C GLU A 249 13.52 31.38 11.39
N LEU A 250 13.28 31.18 10.10
CA LEU A 250 14.31 31.26 9.06
C LEU A 250 14.90 32.68 8.98
N ILE A 251 14.04 33.70 9.04
CA ILE A 251 14.47 35.09 9.07
C ILE A 251 15.26 35.40 10.33
N GLN A 252 14.84 34.90 11.49
CA GLN A 252 15.55 35.11 12.75
C GLN A 252 16.94 34.46 12.74
N VAL A 253 17.06 33.26 12.20
CA VAL A 253 18.32 32.52 12.12
C VAL A 253 19.28 33.13 11.08
N PHE A 254 18.82 33.33 9.85
CA PHE A 254 19.65 33.68 8.70
C PHE A 254 19.64 35.16 8.38
N GLY A 255 18.60 35.89 8.74
CA GLY A 255 18.38 37.30 8.43
C GLY A 255 19.11 38.26 9.36
N SER A 256 19.87 37.78 10.36
CA SER A 256 20.65 38.63 11.28
C SER A 256 21.83 39.27 10.56
N THR A 257 21.60 40.47 10.00
CA THR A 257 22.61 41.29 9.29
C THR A 257 22.34 42.77 9.56
N PRO A 258 23.41 43.59 9.72
CA PRO A 258 23.25 45.04 9.91
C PRO A 258 22.72 45.74 8.64
N TYR A 259 22.68 45.06 7.51
CA TYR A 259 22.25 45.64 6.23
C TYR A 259 20.86 45.12 5.83
N GLU A 260 19.84 45.93 6.00
CA GLU A 260 18.44 45.58 5.68
C GLU A 260 18.29 45.09 4.24
N ARG A 261 18.93 45.76 3.28
CA ARG A 261 18.96 45.31 1.88
C ARG A 261 19.39 43.86 1.72
N ASN A 262 20.39 43.38 2.46
CA ASN A 262 20.88 42.02 2.37
C ASN A 262 19.85 41.01 2.93
N ARG A 263 19.13 41.42 3.97
CA ARG A 263 18.01 40.66 4.54
C ARG A 263 16.89 40.51 3.55
N GLU A 264 16.47 41.62 2.90
CA GLU A 264 15.42 41.60 1.87
C GLU A 264 15.81 40.75 0.65
N ILE A 265 17.07 40.80 0.24
CA ILE A 265 17.61 39.94 -0.83
C ILE A 265 17.49 38.46 -0.44
N LEU A 266 17.87 38.10 0.79
CA LEU A 266 17.78 36.74 1.30
C LEU A 266 16.31 36.26 1.32
N ILE A 267 15.43 37.08 1.90
CA ILE A 267 14.00 36.78 2.05
C ILE A 267 13.35 36.58 0.67
N GLY A 268 13.60 37.48 -0.28
CA GLY A 268 13.08 37.36 -1.63
C GLY A 268 13.64 36.15 -2.39
N TYR A 269 14.94 35.87 -2.23
CA TYR A 269 15.57 34.75 -2.91
C TYR A 269 15.01 33.38 -2.47
N TYR A 270 14.71 33.23 -1.19
CA TYR A 270 14.15 32.01 -0.65
C TYR A 270 12.61 32.00 -0.58
N GLY A 271 11.96 33.13 -0.89
CA GLY A 271 10.50 33.24 -0.89
C GLY A 271 9.87 33.28 0.50
N TRP A 272 10.57 33.80 1.50
CA TRP A 272 10.06 33.85 2.87
C TRP A 272 9.15 35.05 3.18
N ALA A 273 8.88 35.90 2.20
CA ALA A 273 7.98 37.05 2.36
C ALA A 273 6.61 36.84 1.71
N ASP A 274 6.56 36.17 0.56
CA ASP A 274 5.37 36.00 -0.26
C ASP A 274 5.14 34.56 -0.74
N GLY A 275 5.86 33.59 -0.18
CA GLY A 275 5.82 32.18 -0.53
C GLY A 275 6.42 31.86 -1.90
N ARG A 276 6.86 32.86 -2.66
CA ARG A 276 7.41 32.70 -4.01
C ARG A 276 8.91 32.96 -4.02
N GLN A 277 9.67 32.01 -4.53
CA GLN A 277 11.10 32.22 -4.80
C GLN A 277 11.28 33.14 -6.02
N HIS A 278 11.90 34.31 -5.78
CA HIS A 278 12.22 35.24 -6.86
C HIS A 278 13.52 34.84 -7.56
N THR A 279 13.56 35.04 -8.86
CA THR A 279 14.77 34.75 -9.64
C THR A 279 15.87 35.77 -9.33
N LEU A 280 17.12 35.35 -9.52
CA LEU A 280 18.26 36.25 -9.37
C LEU A 280 18.16 37.52 -10.25
N THR A 281 17.42 37.43 -11.37
CA THR A 281 17.18 38.55 -12.27
C THR A 281 16.20 39.53 -11.69
N GLU A 282 15.07 39.06 -11.18
CA GLU A 282 14.04 39.91 -10.54
C GLU A 282 14.62 40.65 -9.37
N ILE A 283 15.33 39.94 -8.47
CA ILE A 283 15.99 40.57 -7.32
C ILE A 283 17.09 41.53 -7.78
N GLY A 284 17.89 41.14 -8.79
CA GLY A 284 18.93 42.02 -9.34
C GLY A 284 18.39 43.33 -9.88
N THR A 285 17.28 43.27 -10.61
CA THR A 285 16.59 44.46 -11.11
C THR A 285 16.05 45.33 -10.00
N ARG A 286 15.42 44.72 -8.98
CA ARG A 286 14.86 45.42 -7.82
C ARG A 286 15.90 46.21 -7.02
N PHE A 287 17.08 45.62 -6.81
CA PHE A 287 18.16 46.18 -5.96
C PHE A 287 19.32 46.81 -6.73
N GLY A 288 19.30 46.82 -8.04
CA GLY A 288 20.36 47.38 -8.90
C GLY A 288 21.71 46.64 -8.76
N ILE A 289 21.71 45.31 -8.56
CA ILE A 289 22.91 44.50 -8.38
C ILE A 289 22.93 43.28 -9.29
N THR A 290 24.14 42.75 -9.49
CA THR A 290 24.32 41.56 -10.36
C THR A 290 23.82 40.27 -9.71
N ARG A 291 23.41 39.31 -10.54
CA ARG A 291 23.01 37.95 -10.11
C ARG A 291 24.05 37.30 -9.21
N GLU A 292 25.33 37.44 -9.55
CA GLU A 292 26.45 36.88 -8.75
C GLU A 292 26.53 37.53 -7.40
N ARG A 293 26.30 38.85 -7.30
CA ARG A 293 26.29 39.55 -5.99
C ARG A 293 25.16 39.05 -5.09
N ILE A 294 23.98 38.76 -5.63
CA ILE A 294 22.89 38.17 -4.88
C ILE A 294 23.29 36.81 -4.35
N ARG A 295 23.83 35.93 -5.20
CA ARG A 295 24.33 34.61 -4.80
C ARG A 295 25.37 34.69 -3.66
N GLN A 296 26.30 35.64 -3.74
CA GLN A 296 27.29 35.86 -2.71
C GLN A 296 26.70 36.35 -1.38
N VAL A 297 25.72 37.25 -1.43
CA VAL A 297 25.01 37.73 -0.23
C VAL A 297 24.30 36.57 0.45
N CYS A 298 23.49 35.81 -0.29
CA CYS A 298 22.77 34.65 0.26
C CYS A 298 23.73 33.60 0.81
N ALA A 299 24.78 33.21 0.05
CA ALA A 299 25.78 32.27 0.51
C ALA A 299 26.52 32.73 1.76
N LYS A 300 26.81 34.04 1.89
CA LYS A 300 27.46 34.59 3.09
C LYS A 300 26.54 34.52 4.30
N LEU A 301 25.26 34.83 4.15
CA LEU A 301 24.29 34.80 5.24
C LEU A 301 24.00 33.37 5.71
N THR A 302 23.84 32.43 4.80
CA THR A 302 23.57 31.02 5.15
C THR A 302 24.81 30.28 5.70
N ARG A 303 26.04 30.70 5.37
CA ARG A 303 27.28 30.07 5.89
C ARG A 303 27.70 30.53 7.27
N LYS A 304 27.07 31.54 7.86
CA LYS A 304 27.50 32.16 9.12
C LYS A 304 27.44 31.24 10.35
N HIS A 305 26.71 30.17 10.32
CA HIS A 305 26.41 29.36 11.49
C HIS A 305 27.24 28.07 11.49
N LYS A 306 28.23 27.96 12.40
CA LYS A 306 29.09 26.77 12.55
C LYS A 306 28.42 25.54 13.17
N SER A 307 27.17 25.64 13.62
CA SER A 307 26.42 24.57 14.30
C SER A 307 24.91 24.74 14.12
N ILE A 308 24.49 24.93 12.89
CA ILE A 308 23.05 25.16 12.52
C ILE A 308 22.13 24.04 13.00
N ALA A 309 22.61 22.79 12.92
CA ALA A 309 21.80 21.62 13.37
C ALA A 309 21.42 21.70 14.87
N LYS A 310 22.15 22.46 15.68
CA LYS A 310 21.90 22.66 17.12
C LYS A 310 20.95 23.84 17.41
N ILE A 311 20.61 24.64 16.42
CA ILE A 311 19.70 25.78 16.61
C ILE A 311 18.26 25.23 16.67
N PRO A 312 17.49 25.45 17.74
CA PRO A 312 16.10 25.10 17.82
C PRO A 312 15.30 25.84 16.75
N ALA A 313 14.47 25.10 16.04
CA ALA A 313 13.55 25.63 15.05
C ALA A 313 12.22 24.88 15.22
N PRO A 314 11.47 25.17 16.31
CA PRO A 314 10.29 24.40 16.68
C PRO A 314 9.18 24.45 15.64
N ALA A 315 8.97 25.58 14.95
CA ALA A 315 7.98 25.65 13.88
C ALA A 315 8.37 24.77 12.68
N MET A 316 9.64 24.81 12.26
CA MET A 316 10.17 23.93 11.22
C MET A 316 10.03 22.45 11.61
N ASP A 317 10.41 22.10 12.84
CA ASP A 317 10.36 20.73 13.32
C ASP A 317 8.90 20.22 13.41
N ARG A 318 7.94 21.07 13.82
CA ARG A 318 6.51 20.77 13.82
C ARG A 318 5.96 20.64 12.40
N ALA A 319 6.34 21.54 11.49
CA ALA A 319 5.95 21.50 10.10
C ALA A 319 6.42 20.21 9.43
N LEU A 320 7.69 19.83 9.61
CA LEU A 320 8.21 18.57 9.06
C LEU A 320 7.51 17.34 9.66
N ALA A 321 7.18 17.34 10.94
CA ALA A 321 6.45 16.26 11.60
C ALA A 321 5.01 16.15 11.08
N LEU A 322 4.32 17.27 10.84
CA LEU A 322 2.99 17.30 10.25
C LEU A 322 3.03 16.74 8.82
N ILE A 323 3.97 17.21 8.00
CA ILE A 323 4.14 16.70 6.63
C ILE A 323 4.33 15.19 6.64
N ASP A 324 5.24 14.68 7.47
CA ASP A 324 5.54 13.24 7.53
C ASP A 324 4.31 12.38 7.88
N GLN A 325 3.42 12.89 8.72
CA GLN A 325 2.16 12.23 9.09
C GLN A 325 1.12 12.23 7.96
N ARG A 326 1.20 13.18 7.03
CA ARG A 326 0.23 13.35 5.95
C ARG A 326 0.62 12.67 4.64
N LEU A 327 1.88 12.23 4.50
CA LEU A 327 2.36 11.60 3.26
C LEU A 327 1.70 10.23 3.00
N PRO A 328 1.26 9.93 1.77
CA PRO A 328 1.25 10.79 0.57
C PRO A 328 0.04 11.75 0.53
N CYS A 329 0.24 13.00 0.08
CA CYS A 329 -0.84 13.99 0.04
C CYS A 329 -0.55 15.07 -1.02
N PRO A 330 -1.58 15.68 -1.64
CA PRO A 330 -1.40 16.85 -2.48
C PRO A 330 -0.68 17.98 -1.74
N ALA A 331 0.35 18.54 -2.36
CA ALA A 331 1.19 19.56 -1.73
C ALA A 331 0.37 20.78 -1.28
N GLU A 332 -0.58 21.20 -2.10
CA GLU A 332 -1.46 22.35 -1.84
C GLU A 332 -2.33 22.15 -0.58
N ARG A 333 -2.74 20.89 -0.32
CA ARG A 333 -3.50 20.55 0.88
C ARG A 333 -2.65 20.64 2.13
N ILE A 334 -1.41 20.15 2.07
CA ILE A 334 -0.47 20.23 3.19
C ILE A 334 -0.11 21.69 3.46
N GLU A 335 0.16 22.48 2.42
CA GLU A 335 0.47 23.91 2.52
C GLU A 335 -0.68 24.69 3.18
N ALA A 336 -1.92 24.38 2.82
CA ALA A 336 -3.10 24.96 3.46
C ALA A 336 -3.23 24.55 4.94
N GLU A 337 -2.98 23.30 5.27
CA GLU A 337 -3.01 22.80 6.65
C GLU A 337 -1.91 23.46 7.50
N LEU A 338 -0.68 23.59 6.98
CA LEU A 338 0.40 24.32 7.65
C LEU A 338 0.03 25.78 7.96
N ALA A 339 -0.65 26.44 7.03
CA ALA A 339 -1.13 27.80 7.24
C ALA A 339 -2.27 27.87 8.28
N GLN A 340 -3.20 26.91 8.29
CA GLN A 340 -4.26 26.82 9.29
C GLN A 340 -3.72 26.60 10.70
N GLU A 341 -2.70 25.76 10.84
CA GLU A 341 -2.00 25.51 12.09
C GLU A 341 -1.03 26.64 12.48
N ARG A 342 -0.99 27.73 11.72
CA ARG A 342 -0.10 28.89 11.89
C ARG A 342 1.38 28.51 11.91
N LEU A 343 1.74 27.39 11.33
CA LEU A 343 3.12 27.00 11.18
C LEU A 343 3.83 27.78 10.05
N THR A 344 3.06 28.26 9.07
CA THR A 344 3.53 29.19 8.04
C THR A 344 2.71 30.47 8.08
N ALA A 345 3.35 31.63 7.98
CA ALA A 345 2.67 32.93 8.06
C ALA A 345 2.01 33.35 6.72
N ILE A 346 2.60 32.95 5.61
CA ILE A 346 2.25 33.39 4.26
C ILE A 346 1.88 32.23 3.31
N GLY A 347 1.78 31.00 3.84
CA GLY A 347 1.54 29.82 3.01
C GLY A 347 2.76 29.44 2.16
N MET A 348 3.92 29.25 2.81
CA MET A 348 5.15 28.82 2.14
C MET A 348 4.96 27.52 1.39
N SER A 349 5.49 27.44 0.15
CA SER A 349 5.47 26.21 -0.63
C SER A 349 6.32 25.11 0.02
N LEU A 350 5.95 23.84 -0.19
CA LEU A 350 6.74 22.72 0.32
C LEU A 350 8.18 22.70 -0.21
N GLU A 351 8.42 23.20 -1.44
CA GLU A 351 9.78 23.37 -1.99
C GLU A 351 10.57 24.41 -1.21
N GLY A 352 9.93 25.52 -0.83
CA GLY A 352 10.51 26.55 0.01
C GLY A 352 10.82 26.02 1.40
N LEU A 353 9.89 25.28 1.99
CA LEU A 353 10.05 24.65 3.29
C LEU A 353 11.19 23.61 3.26
N ALA A 354 11.26 22.75 2.23
CA ALA A 354 12.35 21.80 2.06
C ALA A 354 13.72 22.51 1.94
N THR A 355 13.76 23.64 1.27
CA THR A 355 14.98 24.46 1.17
C THR A 355 15.35 25.06 2.53
N GLY A 356 14.39 25.61 3.28
CA GLY A 356 14.59 26.11 4.63
C GLY A 356 15.08 25.01 5.59
N ALA A 357 14.48 23.82 5.54
CA ALA A 357 14.87 22.65 6.32
C ALA A 357 16.32 22.24 6.04
N LYS A 358 16.73 22.19 4.78
CA LYS A 358 18.13 21.91 4.39
C LYS A 358 19.10 22.98 4.91
N LEU A 359 18.71 24.24 4.90
CA LEU A 359 19.54 25.32 5.47
C LEU A 359 19.70 25.18 6.98
N LEU A 360 18.69 24.62 7.67
CA LEU A 360 18.73 24.30 9.10
C LEU A 360 19.34 22.92 9.38
N GLU A 361 19.87 22.23 8.37
CA GLU A 361 20.40 20.86 8.47
C GLU A 361 19.37 19.87 9.04
N ARG A 362 18.07 20.09 8.76
CA ARG A 362 17.00 19.16 9.12
C ARG A 362 16.79 18.12 8.01
N PRO A 363 16.59 16.85 8.34
CA PRO A 363 16.26 15.83 7.36
C PRO A 363 14.89 16.11 6.75
N VAL A 364 14.82 16.08 5.41
CA VAL A 364 13.55 16.20 4.67
C VAL A 364 13.06 14.82 4.34
N SER A 365 11.93 14.43 4.91
CA SER A 365 11.32 13.10 4.75
C SER A 365 10.42 12.99 3.53
N PHE A 366 10.31 14.03 2.70
CA PHE A 366 9.43 14.06 1.54
C PHE A 366 10.13 14.50 0.26
N SER A 367 9.51 14.14 -0.86
CA SER A 367 9.83 14.61 -2.21
C SER A 367 8.55 15.07 -2.89
N ILE A 368 8.66 16.01 -3.82
CA ILE A 368 7.51 16.56 -4.53
C ILE A 368 7.54 16.05 -5.96
N VAL A 369 6.47 15.37 -6.37
CA VAL A 369 6.26 14.89 -7.73
C VAL A 369 5.26 15.83 -8.40
N LYS A 370 5.66 16.44 -9.52
CA LYS A 370 4.76 17.25 -10.35
C LYS A 370 3.92 16.34 -11.23
N ILE A 371 2.62 16.53 -11.15
CA ILE A 371 1.62 15.80 -11.93
C ILE A 371 0.82 16.86 -12.71
N ASP A 372 0.20 16.49 -13.82
CA ASP A 372 -0.49 17.44 -14.70
C ASP A 372 -1.53 18.32 -13.96
N GLY A 373 -2.22 17.76 -12.95
CA GLY A 373 -3.23 18.44 -12.15
C GLY A 373 -2.73 19.00 -10.81
N GLY A 374 -1.42 18.99 -10.51
CA GLY A 374 -0.92 19.54 -9.26
C GLY A 374 0.44 18.98 -8.83
N ARG A 375 0.70 19.04 -7.54
CA ARG A 375 1.93 18.54 -6.92
C ARG A 375 1.58 17.54 -5.83
N LEU A 376 2.25 16.38 -5.83
CA LEU A 376 2.08 15.36 -4.80
C LEU A 376 3.34 15.28 -3.93
N ALA A 377 3.16 15.42 -2.64
CA ALA A 377 4.22 15.14 -1.66
C ALA A 377 4.19 13.65 -1.32
N VAL A 378 5.32 12.98 -1.46
CA VAL A 378 5.51 11.55 -1.23
C VAL A 378 6.80 11.30 -0.45
N ARG A 379 6.97 10.12 0.14
CA ARG A 379 8.26 9.71 0.69
C ARG A 379 9.30 9.58 -0.43
N PRO A 380 10.58 9.89 -0.20
CA PRO A 380 11.61 9.82 -1.25
C PRO A 380 11.67 8.49 -2.00
N GLY A 381 11.48 7.38 -1.30
CA GLY A 381 11.42 6.03 -1.92
C GLY A 381 10.18 5.75 -2.76
N GLN A 382 9.16 6.62 -2.74
CA GLN A 382 7.91 6.45 -3.49
C GLN A 382 7.88 7.21 -4.82
N VAL A 383 8.89 8.03 -5.14
CA VAL A 383 8.92 8.88 -6.34
C VAL A 383 8.78 8.05 -7.61
N ASP A 384 9.61 7.03 -7.79
CA ASP A 384 9.60 6.17 -8.98
C ASP A 384 8.31 5.35 -9.07
N ALA A 385 7.78 4.91 -7.93
CA ALA A 385 6.49 4.23 -7.86
C ALA A 385 5.34 5.15 -8.29
N THR A 386 5.34 6.41 -7.84
CA THR A 386 4.36 7.42 -8.24
C THR A 386 4.36 7.66 -9.75
N LEU A 387 5.54 7.82 -10.36
CA LEU A 387 5.67 7.96 -11.80
C LEU A 387 5.18 6.71 -12.55
N ALA A 388 5.48 5.52 -12.03
CA ALA A 388 5.00 4.26 -12.59
C ALA A 388 3.47 4.12 -12.50
N ILE A 389 2.83 4.60 -11.42
CA ILE A 389 1.37 4.65 -11.29
C ILE A 389 0.77 5.50 -12.42
N ILE A 390 1.31 6.69 -12.67
CA ILE A 390 0.82 7.61 -13.72
C ILE A 390 0.94 6.96 -15.10
N ASP A 391 2.12 6.44 -15.42
CA ASP A 391 2.37 5.82 -16.73
C ASP A 391 1.49 4.60 -16.96
N LEU A 392 1.33 3.76 -15.95
CA LEU A 392 0.51 2.57 -16.03
C LEU A 392 -0.98 2.92 -16.13
N ALA A 393 -1.46 3.88 -15.34
CA ALA A 393 -2.83 4.34 -15.42
C ALA A 393 -3.17 4.91 -16.80
N LYS A 394 -2.29 5.74 -17.36
CA LYS A 394 -2.42 6.26 -18.74
C LYS A 394 -2.42 5.12 -19.77
N LYS A 395 -1.58 4.13 -19.60
CA LYS A 395 -1.49 2.96 -20.50
C LYS A 395 -2.74 2.09 -20.44
N GLU A 396 -3.16 1.70 -19.23
CA GLU A 396 -4.34 0.85 -19.01
C GLU A 396 -5.63 1.52 -19.51
N THR A 397 -5.85 2.77 -19.15
CA THR A 397 -7.00 3.53 -19.63
C THR A 397 -6.95 3.79 -21.15
N TYR A 398 -5.75 3.96 -21.71
CA TYR A 398 -5.58 4.07 -23.18
C TYR A 398 -6.03 2.80 -23.90
N PHE A 399 -5.77 1.62 -23.40
CA PHE A 399 -6.16 0.35 -24.05
C PHE A 399 -7.59 -0.06 -23.72
N HIS A 400 -8.01 0.06 -22.49
CA HIS A 400 -9.27 -0.48 -21.99
C HIS A 400 -10.37 0.57 -21.89
N GLY A 401 -10.04 1.84 -21.75
CA GLY A 401 -10.97 2.96 -21.56
C GLY A 401 -11.23 3.28 -20.09
N LEU A 402 -10.95 2.33 -19.21
CA LEU A 402 -11.07 2.45 -17.75
C LEU A 402 -10.12 1.44 -17.08
N SER A 403 -9.88 1.61 -15.78
CA SER A 403 -9.07 0.70 -14.99
C SER A 403 -9.52 0.73 -13.52
N THR A 404 -8.89 -0.07 -12.67
CA THR A 404 -9.14 -0.07 -11.22
C THR A 404 -7.89 0.36 -10.46
N ALA A 405 -8.08 1.13 -9.39
CA ALA A 405 -6.98 1.53 -8.50
C ALA A 405 -6.23 0.31 -7.94
N ALA A 406 -6.95 -0.71 -7.49
CA ALA A 406 -6.37 -1.97 -7.01
C ALA A 406 -5.61 -2.74 -8.11
N GLY A 407 -6.03 -2.64 -9.36
CA GLY A 407 -5.31 -3.22 -10.51
C GLY A 407 -3.97 -2.52 -10.75
N ILE A 408 -3.97 -1.19 -10.70
CA ILE A 408 -2.75 -0.38 -10.81
C ILE A 408 -1.81 -0.67 -9.64
N GLU A 409 -2.34 -0.66 -8.41
CA GLU A 409 -1.58 -0.98 -7.20
C GLU A 409 -0.83 -2.31 -7.34
N ARG A 410 -1.55 -3.38 -7.67
CA ARG A 410 -0.97 -4.73 -7.82
C ARG A 410 0.16 -4.75 -8.86
N MET A 411 -0.05 -4.14 -10.03
CA MET A 411 0.94 -4.15 -11.11
C MET A 411 2.18 -3.32 -10.77
N VAL A 412 2.02 -2.21 -10.04
CA VAL A 412 3.17 -1.38 -9.63
C VAL A 412 3.91 -2.03 -8.46
N SER A 413 3.20 -2.68 -7.53
CA SER A 413 3.79 -3.39 -6.39
C SER A 413 4.67 -4.57 -6.80
N GLU A 414 4.44 -5.19 -7.98
CA GLU A 414 5.34 -6.22 -8.52
C GLU A 414 6.77 -5.67 -8.75
N LYS A 415 6.89 -4.40 -9.10
CA LYS A 415 8.17 -3.74 -9.38
C LYS A 415 8.72 -2.97 -8.18
N TYR A 416 7.83 -2.41 -7.36
CA TYR A 416 8.15 -1.56 -6.21
C TYR A 416 7.47 -2.10 -4.95
N PRO A 417 7.88 -3.29 -4.45
CA PRO A 417 7.33 -3.85 -3.23
C PRO A 417 7.60 -2.88 -2.06
N ASP A 418 6.69 -2.81 -1.12
CA ASP A 418 6.74 -1.97 0.09
C ASP A 418 6.69 -0.44 -0.12
N CYS A 419 6.68 0.03 -1.38
CA CYS A 419 6.60 1.47 -1.69
C CYS A 419 5.20 1.91 -2.09
N VAL A 420 4.29 0.98 -2.42
CA VAL A 420 2.98 1.27 -2.99
C VAL A 420 1.88 0.79 -2.05
N GLY A 421 0.93 1.67 -1.80
CA GLY A 421 -0.29 1.35 -1.07
C GLY A 421 -1.50 2.03 -1.70
N PRO A 422 -2.72 1.67 -1.30
CA PRO A 422 -3.95 2.17 -1.90
C PRO A 422 -4.06 3.70 -1.83
N GLU A 423 -3.57 4.30 -0.75
CA GLU A 423 -3.60 5.74 -0.56
C GLU A 423 -2.69 6.48 -1.57
N LEU A 424 -1.45 5.99 -1.78
CA LEU A 424 -0.55 6.56 -2.78
C LEU A 424 -1.16 6.49 -4.18
N VAL A 425 -1.78 5.36 -4.52
CA VAL A 425 -2.44 5.20 -5.83
C VAL A 425 -3.60 6.18 -5.96
N ALA A 426 -4.48 6.27 -4.98
CA ALA A 426 -5.64 7.16 -5.01
C ALA A 426 -5.23 8.65 -5.13
N GLN A 427 -4.31 9.11 -4.27
CA GLN A 427 -3.82 10.49 -4.28
C GLN A 427 -3.09 10.82 -5.59
N THR A 428 -2.33 9.88 -6.15
CA THR A 428 -1.66 10.07 -7.43
C THR A 428 -2.67 10.19 -8.58
N LEU A 429 -3.64 9.27 -8.65
CA LEU A 429 -4.62 9.24 -9.74
C LEU A 429 -5.49 10.50 -9.77
N GLN A 430 -5.93 10.99 -8.60
CA GLN A 430 -6.77 12.19 -8.49
C GLN A 430 -6.08 13.44 -9.03
N LEU A 431 -4.76 13.48 -9.06
CA LEU A 431 -3.97 14.59 -9.62
C LEU A 431 -3.64 14.42 -11.11
N VAL A 432 -3.98 13.27 -11.73
CA VAL A 432 -3.80 13.11 -13.18
C VAL A 432 -4.87 13.87 -13.91
N GLU A 433 -4.48 14.70 -14.89
CA GLU A 433 -5.42 15.45 -15.70
C GLU A 433 -6.45 14.54 -16.38
N GLY A 434 -7.72 14.95 -16.32
CA GLY A 434 -8.82 14.17 -16.88
C GLY A 434 -9.27 12.98 -16.05
N PHE A 435 -8.76 12.82 -14.82
CA PHE A 435 -9.21 11.79 -13.90
C PHE A 435 -10.67 11.96 -13.50
N SER A 436 -11.38 10.84 -13.45
CA SER A 436 -12.75 10.78 -12.94
C SER A 436 -13.04 9.39 -12.38
N TRP A 437 -13.57 9.34 -11.16
CA TRP A 437 -14.15 8.11 -10.63
C TRP A 437 -15.39 7.71 -11.44
N LEU A 438 -15.47 6.43 -11.74
CA LEU A 438 -16.70 5.79 -12.25
C LEU A 438 -17.46 5.11 -11.11
N ASP A 439 -16.70 4.64 -10.12
CA ASP A 439 -17.19 4.10 -8.86
C ASP A 439 -16.03 4.15 -7.85
N GLU A 440 -16.12 5.08 -6.92
CA GLU A 440 -15.06 5.33 -5.93
C GLU A 440 -14.93 4.18 -4.94
N GLU A 441 -16.04 3.56 -4.52
CA GLU A 441 -16.04 2.48 -3.54
C GLU A 441 -15.29 1.24 -4.06
N SER A 442 -15.53 0.86 -5.30
CA SER A 442 -14.82 -0.25 -5.95
C SER A 442 -13.53 0.15 -6.69
N GLY A 443 -13.19 1.46 -6.66
CA GLY A 443 -11.95 2.02 -7.20
C GLY A 443 -11.86 2.03 -8.71
N TRP A 444 -13.00 2.00 -9.45
CA TRP A 444 -13.01 2.13 -10.90
C TRP A 444 -12.89 3.58 -11.34
N PHE A 445 -11.99 3.82 -12.28
CA PHE A 445 -11.72 5.16 -12.81
C PHE A 445 -11.47 5.17 -14.31
N ARG A 446 -11.52 6.37 -14.88
CA ARG A 446 -11.09 6.68 -16.23
C ARG A 446 -10.20 7.92 -16.28
N LEU A 447 -9.45 8.06 -17.37
CA LEU A 447 -8.70 9.28 -17.69
C LEU A 447 -9.19 9.84 -19.04
N LEU A 448 -9.35 11.17 -19.13
CA LEU A 448 -9.70 11.89 -20.37
C LEU A 448 -8.47 12.69 -20.87
N PRO A 449 -8.35 12.98 -22.18
CA PRO A 449 -9.18 12.49 -23.28
C PRO A 449 -8.87 11.05 -23.66
N ILE A 450 -9.92 10.31 -23.99
CA ILE A 450 -9.79 8.92 -24.40
C ILE A 450 -9.64 8.86 -25.93
N ALA A 451 -8.43 8.66 -26.47
CA ALA A 451 -8.17 8.79 -27.93
C ALA A 451 -8.39 7.51 -28.75
N LYS A 452 -8.08 6.31 -28.26
CA LYS A 452 -8.15 5.07 -29.07
C LYS A 452 -8.48 3.84 -28.21
N HIS A 453 -9.76 3.60 -27.87
CA HIS A 453 -10.09 2.55 -26.92
C HIS A 453 -10.99 1.47 -27.44
N GLY A 454 -10.83 0.28 -26.80
CA GLY A 454 -11.72 -0.85 -27.01
C GLY A 454 -13.15 -0.57 -26.55
N LEU A 455 -13.32 0.03 -25.37
CA LEU A 455 -14.62 0.25 -24.75
C LEU A 455 -15.49 1.28 -25.48
N PRO A 456 -15.07 2.53 -25.72
CA PRO A 456 -15.88 3.47 -26.50
C PRO A 456 -16.24 2.97 -27.89
N LYS A 457 -15.31 2.28 -28.56
CA LYS A 457 -15.59 1.67 -29.86
C LYS A 457 -16.61 0.53 -29.78
N ALA A 458 -16.57 -0.28 -28.72
CA ALA A 458 -17.53 -1.34 -28.52
C ALA A 458 -18.93 -0.76 -28.24
N ILE A 459 -19.02 0.27 -27.38
CA ILE A 459 -20.26 1.02 -27.11
C ILE A 459 -20.80 1.64 -28.40
N ASP A 460 -19.96 2.32 -29.17
CA ASP A 460 -20.34 2.93 -30.45
C ASP A 460 -20.89 1.89 -31.43
N LYS A 461 -20.25 0.74 -31.59
CA LYS A 461 -20.71 -0.36 -32.45
C LYS A 461 -22.05 -0.93 -31.99
N VAL A 462 -22.18 -1.18 -30.67
CA VAL A 462 -23.40 -1.74 -30.10
C VAL A 462 -24.57 -0.78 -30.31
N LEU A 463 -24.39 0.50 -29.96
CA LEU A 463 -25.42 1.51 -30.08
C LEU A 463 -25.73 1.89 -31.53
N ALA A 464 -24.76 1.74 -32.43
CA ALA A 464 -25.00 1.96 -33.85
C ALA A 464 -25.91 0.87 -34.48
N VAL A 465 -25.86 -0.36 -33.94
CA VAL A 465 -26.66 -1.49 -34.45
C VAL A 465 -28.01 -1.57 -33.72
N ALA A 466 -27.98 -1.49 -32.39
CA ALA A 466 -29.17 -1.70 -31.56
C ALA A 466 -29.97 -0.40 -31.30
N GLY A 467 -29.31 0.77 -31.41
CA GLY A 467 -29.89 2.06 -31.03
C GLY A 467 -30.02 2.23 -29.52
N GLU A 468 -30.52 1.22 -28.86
CA GLU A 468 -30.73 1.13 -27.42
C GLU A 468 -30.46 -0.29 -26.91
N VAL A 469 -29.88 -0.39 -25.72
CA VAL A 469 -29.64 -1.66 -25.01
C VAL A 469 -29.75 -1.47 -23.49
N THR A 470 -30.01 -2.54 -22.76
CA THR A 470 -29.85 -2.55 -21.31
C THR A 470 -28.37 -2.65 -20.95
N VAL A 471 -28.02 -2.22 -19.74
CA VAL A 471 -26.63 -2.34 -19.25
C VAL A 471 -26.15 -3.79 -19.21
N SER A 472 -27.03 -4.73 -18.85
CA SER A 472 -26.74 -6.16 -18.85
C SER A 472 -26.44 -6.68 -20.26
N GLN A 473 -27.18 -6.23 -21.27
CA GLN A 473 -26.89 -6.54 -22.68
C GLN A 473 -25.57 -5.94 -23.14
N MET A 474 -25.26 -4.70 -22.74
CA MET A 474 -23.97 -4.05 -23.02
C MET A 474 -22.82 -4.85 -22.38
N ARG A 475 -22.93 -5.21 -21.12
CA ARG A 475 -21.93 -6.01 -20.40
C ARG A 475 -21.72 -7.39 -21.04
N ALA A 476 -22.81 -8.07 -21.42
CA ALA A 476 -22.76 -9.34 -22.12
C ALA A 476 -22.10 -9.21 -23.51
N ALA A 477 -22.36 -8.13 -24.24
CA ALA A 477 -21.72 -7.84 -25.51
C ALA A 477 -20.20 -7.66 -25.38
N MET A 478 -19.74 -6.99 -24.33
CA MET A 478 -18.32 -6.80 -24.05
C MET A 478 -17.62 -8.09 -23.66
N SER A 479 -18.25 -8.94 -22.86
CA SER A 479 -17.66 -10.22 -22.44
C SER A 479 -17.40 -11.19 -23.59
N ARG A 480 -17.97 -10.96 -24.77
CA ARG A 480 -17.66 -11.73 -25.99
C ARG A 480 -16.22 -11.49 -26.47
N ASN A 481 -15.67 -10.30 -26.27
CA ASN A 481 -14.29 -9.99 -26.65
C ASN A 481 -13.31 -10.28 -25.51
N ARG A 482 -13.03 -11.55 -25.28
CA ARG A 482 -12.11 -12.01 -24.21
C ARG A 482 -10.66 -11.52 -24.34
N ARG A 483 -10.27 -10.95 -25.47
CA ARG A 483 -8.94 -10.34 -25.66
C ARG A 483 -8.86 -8.97 -25.02
N LEU A 484 -9.96 -8.21 -25.05
CA LEU A 484 -10.04 -6.90 -24.41
C LEU A 484 -10.42 -7.02 -22.93
N TRP A 485 -11.35 -7.96 -22.61
CA TRP A 485 -11.89 -8.08 -21.27
C TRP A 485 -11.93 -9.53 -20.83
N LYS A 486 -11.07 -9.92 -19.91
CA LYS A 486 -11.13 -11.21 -19.23
C LYS A 486 -12.37 -11.24 -18.31
N ASP A 487 -12.62 -10.11 -17.67
CA ASP A 487 -13.81 -9.85 -16.86
C ASP A 487 -14.28 -8.40 -17.14
N PRO A 488 -15.48 -8.21 -17.75
CA PRO A 488 -15.98 -6.88 -18.09
C PRO A 488 -16.38 -6.13 -16.82
N PRO A 489 -16.30 -4.78 -16.84
CA PRO A 489 -16.65 -3.94 -15.71
C PRO A 489 -18.05 -4.23 -15.17
N PRO A 490 -18.32 -3.99 -13.87
CA PRO A 490 -19.63 -4.06 -13.28
C PRO A 490 -20.66 -3.16 -13.99
N GLU A 491 -21.95 -3.47 -13.86
CA GLU A 491 -23.02 -2.74 -14.54
C GLU A 491 -23.12 -1.27 -14.12
N ASN A 492 -22.96 -0.97 -12.82
CA ASN A 492 -22.92 0.40 -12.30
C ASN A 492 -21.78 1.21 -12.92
N VAL A 493 -20.60 0.62 -13.04
CA VAL A 493 -19.42 1.26 -13.65
C VAL A 493 -19.65 1.53 -15.14
N LEU A 494 -20.23 0.57 -15.85
CA LEU A 494 -20.57 0.75 -17.26
C LEU A 494 -21.63 1.85 -17.48
N LEU A 495 -22.64 1.92 -16.62
CA LEU A 495 -23.65 2.98 -16.68
C LEU A 495 -23.00 4.35 -16.46
N GLU A 496 -22.15 4.46 -15.45
CA GLU A 496 -21.46 5.72 -15.16
C GLU A 496 -20.52 6.11 -16.31
N PHE A 497 -19.77 5.17 -16.85
CA PHE A 497 -18.95 5.42 -18.03
C PHE A 497 -19.78 5.91 -19.22
N CYS A 498 -20.97 5.30 -19.45
CA CYS A 498 -21.87 5.72 -20.51
C CYS A 498 -22.47 7.10 -20.28
N ARG A 499 -22.87 7.46 -19.04
CA ARG A 499 -23.34 8.81 -18.68
C ARG A 499 -22.33 9.89 -19.02
N GLN A 500 -21.08 9.58 -18.80
CA GLN A 500 -19.99 10.51 -19.07
C GLN A 500 -19.46 10.45 -20.52
N THR A 501 -20.08 9.62 -21.39
CA THR A 501 -19.65 9.46 -22.80
C THR A 501 -20.51 10.32 -23.72
N ALA A 502 -19.89 11.15 -24.53
CA ALA A 502 -20.58 12.01 -25.48
C ALA A 502 -21.42 11.18 -26.49
N GLY A 503 -22.64 11.65 -26.77
CA GLY A 503 -23.52 11.00 -27.72
C GLY A 503 -24.16 9.70 -27.17
N VAL A 504 -24.20 9.54 -25.86
CA VAL A 504 -24.88 8.45 -25.15
C VAL A 504 -25.77 9.04 -24.06
N ARG A 505 -27.03 8.61 -24.02
CA ARG A 505 -28.00 8.97 -22.98
C ARG A 505 -28.33 7.73 -22.17
N VAL A 506 -28.38 7.87 -20.86
CA VAL A 506 -28.69 6.78 -19.92
C VAL A 506 -30.01 7.10 -19.20
N GLU A 507 -30.96 6.19 -19.30
CA GLU A 507 -32.27 6.25 -18.63
C GLU A 507 -32.47 4.98 -17.78
N GLY A 508 -32.31 5.09 -16.47
CA GLY A 508 -32.30 3.93 -15.57
C GLY A 508 -31.22 2.91 -15.96
N GLN A 509 -31.65 1.73 -16.40
CA GLN A 509 -30.77 0.66 -16.86
C GLN A 509 -30.58 0.62 -18.39
N ARG A 510 -31.13 1.60 -19.11
CA ARG A 510 -31.10 1.69 -20.56
C ARG A 510 -30.02 2.66 -21.04
N ILE A 511 -29.26 2.23 -22.02
CA ILE A 511 -28.19 2.99 -22.69
C ILE A 511 -28.65 3.25 -24.11
N ILE A 512 -28.80 4.52 -24.48
CA ILE A 512 -29.43 4.98 -25.69
C ILE A 512 -28.47 5.81 -26.52
N SER A 513 -28.47 5.63 -27.83
CA SER A 513 -27.72 6.46 -28.78
C SER A 513 -28.41 7.80 -28.97
N ASP A 514 -27.74 8.89 -28.61
CA ASP A 514 -28.26 10.26 -28.76
C ASP A 514 -27.18 11.22 -29.26
N PRO A 515 -27.20 11.65 -30.55
CA PRO A 515 -28.17 11.28 -31.58
C PRO A 515 -28.05 9.84 -32.08
N PRO A 516 -29.08 9.33 -32.78
CA PRO A 516 -29.05 7.99 -33.39
C PRO A 516 -27.87 7.79 -34.34
N ARG A 517 -27.16 6.68 -34.19
CA ARG A 517 -25.96 6.36 -34.99
C ARG A 517 -26.31 5.51 -36.20
N ASN A 518 -25.49 5.64 -37.26
CA ASN A 518 -25.63 4.79 -38.42
C ASN A 518 -24.54 3.70 -38.41
N TRP A 519 -24.92 2.44 -38.28
CA TRP A 519 -24.02 1.32 -38.20
C TRP A 519 -23.12 1.18 -39.46
N ARG A 520 -23.57 1.64 -40.65
CA ARG A 520 -22.73 1.63 -41.86
C ARG A 520 -21.52 2.56 -41.77
N LYS A 521 -21.58 3.57 -40.89
CA LYS A 521 -20.46 4.46 -40.62
C LYS A 521 -19.58 3.95 -39.46
N SER A 522 -20.19 3.30 -38.48
CA SER A 522 -19.50 2.83 -37.27
C SER A 522 -18.87 1.44 -37.45
N LEU A 523 -19.39 0.61 -38.34
CA LEU A 523 -18.87 -0.72 -38.64
C LEU A 523 -18.13 -0.77 -39.98
N THR A 524 -17.07 -1.55 -40.03
CA THR A 524 -16.27 -1.76 -41.26
C THR A 524 -15.98 -3.24 -41.47
N GLY A 525 -15.61 -3.60 -42.70
CA GLY A 525 -15.11 -4.93 -43.04
C GLY A 525 -16.08 -6.07 -42.73
N VAL A 526 -15.62 -7.04 -41.94
CA VAL A 526 -16.34 -8.29 -41.64
C VAL A 526 -17.60 -8.05 -40.81
N GLU A 527 -17.54 -7.17 -39.80
CA GLU A 527 -18.70 -6.87 -38.93
C GLU A 527 -19.83 -6.22 -39.72
N ALA A 528 -19.53 -5.28 -40.60
CA ALA A 528 -20.53 -4.65 -41.45
C ALA A 528 -21.23 -5.66 -42.36
N LYS A 529 -20.48 -6.61 -42.94
CA LYS A 529 -21.04 -7.69 -43.74
C LYS A 529 -21.98 -8.63 -42.94
N LEU A 530 -21.55 -8.98 -41.70
CA LEU A 530 -22.37 -9.80 -40.80
C LEU A 530 -23.71 -9.13 -40.45
N VAL A 531 -23.63 -7.84 -40.07
CA VAL A 531 -24.83 -7.04 -39.76
C VAL A 531 -25.73 -6.91 -40.99
N ALA A 532 -25.16 -6.65 -42.16
CA ALA A 532 -25.94 -6.57 -43.42
C ALA A 532 -26.67 -7.86 -43.76
N VAL A 533 -26.04 -9.02 -43.57
CA VAL A 533 -26.66 -10.34 -43.81
C VAL A 533 -27.84 -10.56 -42.84
N LEU A 534 -27.62 -10.29 -41.54
CA LEU A 534 -28.69 -10.47 -40.54
C LEU A 534 -29.85 -9.48 -40.73
N GLN A 535 -29.58 -8.23 -41.14
CA GLN A 535 -30.65 -7.27 -41.45
C GLN A 535 -31.45 -7.64 -42.70
N ARG A 536 -30.78 -8.23 -43.70
CA ARG A 536 -31.41 -8.58 -44.96
C ARG A 536 -32.23 -9.87 -44.90
N HIS A 537 -31.74 -10.87 -44.16
CA HIS A 537 -32.28 -12.23 -44.15
C HIS A 537 -33.03 -12.60 -42.87
N GLY A 538 -33.12 -11.67 -41.93
CA GLY A 538 -33.80 -11.79 -40.63
C GLY A 538 -32.85 -11.46 -39.47
N PRO A 539 -33.37 -10.85 -38.41
CA PRO A 539 -32.55 -10.42 -37.27
C PRO A 539 -31.95 -11.60 -36.51
N VAL A 540 -32.38 -12.81 -36.78
CA VAL A 540 -31.91 -14.06 -36.18
C VAL A 540 -31.75 -15.14 -37.23
N MET A 541 -30.66 -15.89 -37.17
CA MET A 541 -30.33 -16.94 -38.15
C MET A 541 -29.61 -18.12 -37.48
N GLU A 542 -29.77 -19.32 -38.08
CA GLU A 542 -28.91 -20.47 -37.76
C GLU A 542 -27.51 -20.23 -38.30
N ARG A 543 -26.49 -20.61 -37.54
CA ARG A 543 -25.07 -20.34 -37.82
C ARG A 543 -24.63 -20.82 -39.21
N GLY A 544 -25.06 -22.04 -39.65
CA GLY A 544 -24.65 -22.59 -40.93
C GLY A 544 -25.24 -21.80 -42.09
N ALA A 545 -26.52 -21.45 -42.03
CA ALA A 545 -27.15 -20.60 -43.02
C ALA A 545 -26.53 -19.21 -43.12
N MET A 546 -26.19 -18.63 -41.97
CA MET A 546 -25.47 -17.34 -41.89
C MET A 546 -24.05 -17.46 -42.49
N GLU A 547 -23.34 -18.57 -42.20
CA GLU A 547 -22.00 -18.84 -42.76
C GLU A 547 -22.07 -18.94 -44.28
N ASP A 548 -23.01 -19.72 -44.82
CA ASP A 548 -23.13 -19.95 -46.27
C ASP A 548 -23.38 -18.62 -47.00
N LEU A 549 -24.28 -17.78 -46.50
CA LEU A 549 -24.55 -16.45 -47.07
C LEU A 549 -23.34 -15.50 -46.98
N CYS A 550 -22.65 -15.50 -45.86
CA CYS A 550 -21.47 -14.66 -45.69
C CYS A 550 -20.32 -15.08 -46.60
N VAL A 551 -20.10 -16.39 -46.74
CA VAL A 551 -19.05 -16.95 -47.62
C VAL A 551 -19.40 -16.71 -49.08
N ALA A 552 -20.67 -16.91 -49.48
CA ALA A 552 -21.15 -16.57 -50.83
C ALA A 552 -20.96 -15.07 -51.15
N GLY A 553 -21.07 -14.19 -50.13
CA GLY A 553 -20.76 -12.75 -50.23
C GLY A 553 -19.26 -12.40 -50.16
N GLY A 554 -18.39 -13.41 -50.32
CA GLY A 554 -16.90 -13.20 -50.37
C GLY A 554 -16.24 -12.99 -49.01
N MET A 555 -16.86 -13.49 -47.90
CA MET A 555 -16.24 -13.48 -46.60
C MET A 555 -15.37 -14.73 -46.39
N ASN A 556 -14.17 -14.54 -45.84
CA ASN A 556 -13.35 -15.69 -45.45
C ASN A 556 -14.00 -16.44 -44.28
N ARG A 557 -14.04 -17.76 -44.35
CA ARG A 557 -14.67 -18.64 -43.36
C ARG A 557 -14.04 -18.50 -41.96
N PHE A 558 -12.73 -18.36 -41.87
CA PHE A 558 -12.05 -18.13 -40.57
C PHE A 558 -12.44 -16.80 -39.95
N SER A 559 -12.52 -15.75 -40.79
CA SER A 559 -13.00 -14.43 -40.33
C SER A 559 -14.43 -14.49 -39.82
N PHE A 560 -15.31 -15.22 -40.53
CA PHE A 560 -16.68 -15.44 -40.07
C PHE A 560 -16.70 -16.07 -38.66
N HIS A 561 -16.01 -17.19 -38.47
CA HIS A 561 -15.97 -17.88 -37.19
C HIS A 561 -15.40 -16.98 -36.06
N ALA A 562 -14.36 -16.22 -36.35
CA ALA A 562 -13.75 -15.30 -35.41
C ALA A 562 -14.77 -14.21 -34.99
N PHE A 563 -15.32 -13.49 -35.95
CA PHE A 563 -16.21 -12.36 -35.67
C PHE A 563 -17.56 -12.75 -35.09
N VAL A 564 -18.17 -13.87 -35.50
CA VAL A 564 -19.37 -14.40 -34.85
C VAL A 564 -19.13 -14.69 -33.37
N SER A 565 -17.90 -15.07 -32.99
CA SER A 565 -17.55 -15.33 -31.59
C SER A 565 -17.19 -14.06 -30.78
N TRP A 566 -16.62 -13.05 -31.43
CA TRP A 566 -16.00 -11.89 -30.74
C TRP A 566 -16.76 -10.58 -30.91
N SER A 567 -17.56 -10.46 -31.96
CA SER A 567 -18.25 -9.19 -32.22
C SER A 567 -19.24 -8.86 -31.12
N PRO A 568 -19.22 -7.64 -30.57
CA PRO A 568 -20.14 -7.22 -29.52
C PRO A 568 -21.56 -7.00 -30.02
N VAL A 569 -21.77 -6.89 -31.34
CA VAL A 569 -23.08 -6.65 -31.95
C VAL A 569 -23.84 -7.93 -32.32
N ILE A 570 -23.19 -9.07 -32.18
CA ILE A 570 -23.83 -10.40 -32.43
C ILE A 570 -24.13 -11.04 -31.07
N VAL A 571 -25.32 -11.57 -30.91
CA VAL A 571 -25.73 -12.29 -29.69
C VAL A 571 -26.06 -13.75 -30.03
N GLN A 572 -25.67 -14.66 -29.16
CA GLN A 572 -26.07 -16.05 -29.24
C GLN A 572 -27.39 -16.26 -28.47
N LEU A 573 -28.48 -16.49 -29.17
CA LEU A 573 -29.82 -16.64 -28.60
C LEU A 573 -30.17 -18.09 -28.29
N GLY A 574 -29.49 -19.02 -28.95
CA GLY A 574 -29.70 -20.45 -28.77
C GLY A 574 -28.51 -21.27 -29.26
N HIS A 575 -28.59 -22.61 -29.17
CA HIS A 575 -27.53 -23.47 -29.67
C HIS A 575 -27.35 -23.31 -31.17
N SER A 576 -26.27 -22.64 -31.60
CA SER A 576 -25.98 -22.26 -33.00
C SER A 576 -26.99 -21.32 -33.64
N VAL A 577 -27.78 -20.61 -32.87
CA VAL A 577 -28.67 -19.54 -33.34
C VAL A 577 -28.10 -18.20 -32.88
N TYR A 578 -27.90 -17.31 -33.82
CA TYR A 578 -27.28 -16.01 -33.63
C TYR A 578 -28.16 -14.89 -34.16
N GLY A 579 -28.16 -13.77 -33.49
CA GLY A 579 -28.93 -12.60 -33.88
C GLY A 579 -28.15 -11.30 -33.69
N LEU A 580 -28.79 -10.20 -34.09
CA LEU A 580 -28.32 -8.87 -33.80
C LEU A 580 -28.66 -8.50 -32.36
N LEU A 581 -27.74 -7.89 -31.67
CA LEU A 581 -28.00 -7.33 -30.33
C LEU A 581 -29.07 -6.23 -30.44
N GLY A 582 -30.01 -6.20 -29.51
CA GLY A 582 -31.12 -5.23 -29.51
C GLY A 582 -32.25 -5.53 -30.50
N ALA A 583 -32.13 -6.56 -31.32
CA ALA A 583 -33.23 -6.95 -32.20
C ALA A 583 -34.37 -7.61 -31.41
N GLU A 584 -35.63 -7.28 -31.76
CA GLU A 584 -36.82 -7.93 -31.24
C GLU A 584 -36.92 -9.31 -31.84
N VAL A 585 -36.61 -10.34 -31.08
CA VAL A 585 -36.65 -11.75 -31.49
C VAL A 585 -37.50 -12.52 -30.49
N SER A 586 -38.55 -13.17 -30.95
CA SER A 586 -39.37 -14.00 -30.09
C SER A 586 -38.69 -15.34 -29.78
N GLN A 587 -38.92 -15.90 -28.60
CA GLN A 587 -38.42 -17.22 -28.24
C GLN A 587 -38.87 -18.28 -29.21
N GLN A 588 -40.09 -18.16 -29.73
CA GLN A 588 -40.64 -19.07 -30.73
C GLN A 588 -39.77 -19.11 -32.01
N GLN A 589 -39.32 -17.95 -32.52
CA GLN A 589 -38.41 -17.88 -33.69
C GLN A 589 -37.09 -18.61 -33.44
N VAL A 590 -36.52 -18.46 -32.23
CA VAL A 590 -35.30 -19.15 -31.85
C VAL A 590 -35.52 -20.66 -31.80
N ASP A 591 -36.62 -21.10 -31.19
CA ASP A 591 -36.98 -22.52 -31.04
C ASP A 591 -37.25 -23.16 -32.40
N GLU A 592 -37.97 -22.50 -33.31
CA GLU A 592 -38.19 -22.94 -34.68
C GLU A 592 -36.87 -23.16 -35.43
N LEU A 593 -35.91 -22.23 -35.33
CA LEU A 593 -34.58 -22.38 -35.94
C LEU A 593 -33.80 -23.54 -35.33
N MET A 594 -33.93 -23.77 -34.02
CA MET A 594 -33.27 -24.89 -33.35
C MET A 594 -33.89 -26.23 -33.77
N VAL A 595 -35.23 -26.30 -33.92
CA VAL A 595 -35.93 -27.49 -34.40
C VAL A 595 -35.59 -27.77 -35.86
N ALA A 596 -35.67 -26.76 -36.74
CA ALA A 596 -35.28 -26.88 -38.14
C ALA A 596 -33.86 -27.39 -38.33
N ARG A 597 -32.96 -26.95 -37.48
CA ARG A 597 -31.56 -27.44 -37.45
C ARG A 597 -31.47 -28.90 -37.01
N ARG A 598 -32.24 -29.32 -35.99
CA ARG A 598 -32.24 -30.71 -35.51
C ARG A 598 -32.78 -31.64 -36.64
N ALA A 599 -33.77 -31.18 -37.37
CA ALA A 599 -34.32 -31.92 -38.53
C ALA A 599 -33.30 -32.01 -39.70
N LYS A 600 -32.48 -30.95 -39.92
CA LYS A 600 -31.43 -30.94 -40.97
C LYS A 600 -30.15 -31.69 -40.56
N ARG A 601 -29.97 -32.04 -39.32
CA ARG A 601 -28.86 -32.91 -38.92
C ARG A 601 -29.19 -34.31 -39.33
N PRO A 602 -28.48 -34.90 -40.32
CA PRO A 602 -28.59 -36.35 -40.51
C PRO A 602 -28.23 -37.01 -39.19
N ALA A 603 -28.94 -38.04 -38.82
CA ALA A 603 -28.73 -38.84 -37.62
C ALA A 603 -27.40 -39.62 -37.75
N HIS A 604 -26.30 -38.94 -38.14
CA HIS A 604 -24.97 -39.50 -38.20
C HIS A 604 -24.43 -39.53 -36.76
N ARG A 605 -24.62 -40.63 -36.08
CA ARG A 605 -23.76 -40.97 -34.95
C ARG A 605 -22.36 -41.04 -35.50
N VAL A 606 -21.54 -40.04 -35.20
CA VAL A 606 -20.12 -39.98 -35.55
C VAL A 606 -19.35 -41.12 -34.87
N LEU A 607 -19.84 -41.57 -33.74
CA LEU A 607 -19.43 -42.76 -33.03
C LEU A 607 -20.51 -43.81 -33.22
N ASP A 608 -20.22 -44.85 -33.99
CA ASP A 608 -21.19 -45.92 -34.25
C ASP A 608 -21.22 -46.90 -33.06
N SER A 609 -20.08 -47.31 -32.56
CA SER A 609 -19.94 -48.24 -31.44
C SER A 609 -18.60 -48.18 -30.76
N HIS A 610 -18.51 -48.68 -29.56
CA HIS A 610 -17.26 -48.84 -28.80
C HIS A 610 -17.40 -50.02 -27.86
N GLY A 611 -16.27 -50.61 -27.47
CA GLY A 611 -16.23 -51.73 -26.55
C GLY A 611 -14.83 -52.07 -26.08
N ARG A 612 -14.75 -53.24 -25.43
CA ARG A 612 -13.49 -53.89 -25.07
C ARG A 612 -13.41 -55.22 -25.75
N THR A 613 -12.21 -55.57 -26.21
CA THR A 613 -11.88 -56.91 -26.71
C THR A 613 -11.67 -57.87 -25.55
N ALA A 614 -11.65 -59.16 -25.83
CA ALA A 614 -11.42 -60.21 -24.81
C ALA A 614 -10.03 -60.06 -24.15
N ASP A 615 -9.02 -59.51 -24.83
CA ASP A 615 -7.69 -59.22 -24.34
C ASP A 615 -7.58 -57.82 -23.69
N GLY A 616 -8.71 -57.15 -23.37
CA GLY A 616 -8.75 -55.94 -22.58
C GLY A 616 -8.50 -54.62 -23.34
N LYS A 617 -8.24 -54.68 -24.67
CA LYS A 617 -8.04 -53.49 -25.50
C LYS A 617 -9.36 -52.75 -25.69
N VAL A 618 -9.28 -51.44 -25.87
CA VAL A 618 -10.46 -50.57 -26.15
C VAL A 618 -10.57 -50.38 -27.65
N TRP A 619 -11.72 -50.65 -28.21
CA TRP A 619 -11.98 -50.35 -29.60
C TRP A 619 -13.09 -49.27 -29.76
N LEU A 620 -12.95 -48.48 -30.84
CA LEU A 620 -13.83 -47.36 -31.18
C LEU A 620 -14.10 -47.40 -32.68
N SER A 621 -15.34 -47.49 -33.09
CA SER A 621 -15.76 -47.42 -34.50
C SER A 621 -16.38 -46.07 -34.79
N TYR A 622 -15.88 -45.39 -35.80
CA TYR A 622 -16.32 -44.06 -36.19
C TYR A 622 -16.73 -44.01 -37.67
N ARG A 623 -17.80 -43.27 -37.92
CA ARG A 623 -18.10 -42.79 -39.27
C ARG A 623 -17.52 -41.37 -39.41
N LEU A 624 -16.66 -41.15 -40.37
CA LEU A 624 -15.96 -39.87 -40.59
C LEU A 624 -16.96 -38.76 -40.90
N SER A 625 -17.09 -37.81 -39.99
CA SER A 625 -17.79 -36.55 -40.21
C SER A 625 -16.94 -35.58 -41.03
N LYS A 626 -17.56 -34.51 -41.58
CA LYS A 626 -16.86 -33.42 -42.24
C LYS A 626 -15.76 -32.84 -41.36
N ALA A 627 -16.02 -32.66 -40.05
CA ALA A 627 -15.05 -32.15 -39.10
C ALA A 627 -13.91 -33.15 -38.84
N ALA A 628 -14.20 -34.43 -38.67
CA ALA A 628 -13.20 -35.48 -38.46
C ALA A 628 -12.30 -35.65 -39.70
N SER A 629 -12.86 -35.61 -40.89
CA SER A 629 -12.11 -35.67 -42.17
C SER A 629 -11.24 -34.43 -42.37
N THR A 630 -11.72 -33.22 -42.01
CA THR A 630 -10.97 -31.96 -42.24
C THR A 630 -9.89 -31.72 -41.19
N TYR A 631 -10.18 -31.98 -39.91
CA TYR A 631 -9.30 -31.63 -38.79
C TYR A 631 -8.60 -32.86 -38.19
N ALA A 632 -8.93 -34.07 -38.67
CA ALA A 632 -8.38 -35.32 -38.14
C ALA A 632 -8.57 -35.49 -36.61
N VAL A 633 -9.67 -34.98 -36.09
CA VAL A 633 -9.99 -35.01 -34.65
C VAL A 633 -11.26 -35.84 -34.46
N ILE A 634 -11.16 -36.82 -33.56
CA ILE A 634 -12.30 -37.66 -33.16
C ILE A 634 -12.62 -37.44 -31.67
N THR A 635 -13.86 -37.74 -31.30
CA THR A 635 -14.33 -37.59 -29.91
C THR A 635 -14.27 -38.91 -29.19
N VAL A 636 -13.60 -38.96 -28.05
CA VAL A 636 -13.56 -40.13 -27.15
C VAL A 636 -14.84 -40.13 -26.29
N PRO A 637 -15.59 -41.23 -26.22
CA PRO A 637 -16.80 -41.36 -25.40
C PRO A 637 -16.57 -40.96 -23.95
N ALA A 638 -17.56 -40.34 -23.29
CA ALA A 638 -17.48 -39.88 -21.92
C ALA A 638 -17.04 -41.01 -20.95
N ALA A 639 -17.53 -42.21 -21.15
CA ALA A 639 -17.19 -43.40 -20.37
C ALA A 639 -15.70 -43.78 -20.47
N LEU A 640 -15.05 -43.46 -21.59
CA LEU A 640 -13.65 -43.80 -21.85
C LEU A 640 -12.67 -42.64 -21.63
N LYS A 641 -13.14 -41.43 -21.37
CA LYS A 641 -12.32 -40.22 -21.20
C LYS A 641 -11.24 -40.36 -20.13
N LYS A 642 -11.53 -41.09 -19.06
CA LYS A 642 -10.57 -41.29 -17.96
C LYS A 642 -9.53 -42.35 -18.30
N VAL A 643 -9.85 -43.29 -19.13
CA VAL A 643 -9.07 -44.46 -19.48
C VAL A 643 -8.19 -44.19 -20.70
N VAL A 644 -8.79 -43.61 -21.74
CA VAL A 644 -8.10 -43.26 -22.99
C VAL A 644 -7.52 -41.84 -22.86
N ARG A 645 -6.37 -41.70 -22.20
CA ARG A 645 -5.71 -40.41 -21.98
C ARG A 645 -4.21 -40.51 -22.20
N GLY A 646 -3.63 -39.52 -22.88
CA GLY A 646 -2.18 -39.41 -23.12
C GLY A 646 -1.80 -39.64 -24.57
N ARG A 647 -0.60 -40.16 -24.83
CA ARG A 647 -0.08 -40.44 -26.17
C ARG A 647 0.02 -41.93 -26.40
N PHE A 648 -0.32 -42.36 -27.61
CA PHE A 648 -0.27 -43.72 -28.10
C PHE A 648 0.49 -43.72 -29.43
N ASP A 649 1.35 -44.74 -29.65
CA ASP A 649 1.94 -44.93 -30.96
C ASP A 649 0.86 -45.45 -31.91
N LEU A 650 0.64 -44.67 -33.00
CA LEU A 650 -0.37 -45.01 -34.00
C LEU A 650 0.23 -45.99 -35.03
N LEU A 651 -0.38 -47.17 -35.13
CA LEU A 651 0.08 -48.25 -35.97
C LEU A 651 -0.91 -48.51 -37.08
N SER A 652 -0.42 -48.97 -38.23
CA SER A 652 -1.26 -49.56 -39.28
C SER A 652 -1.75 -50.96 -38.85
N PRO A 653 -2.71 -51.58 -39.57
CA PRO A 653 -3.15 -52.97 -39.29
C PRO A 653 -1.97 -53.97 -39.39
N GLU A 654 -0.98 -53.69 -40.20
CA GLU A 654 0.22 -54.47 -40.40
C GLU A 654 1.23 -54.31 -39.30
N GLY A 655 0.98 -53.40 -38.33
CA GLY A 655 1.84 -53.15 -37.18
C GLY A 655 2.93 -52.10 -37.39
N GLU A 656 2.96 -51.42 -38.53
CA GLU A 656 3.91 -50.34 -38.81
C GLU A 656 3.48 -49.01 -38.11
N LYS A 657 4.47 -48.32 -37.55
CA LYS A 657 4.21 -47.02 -36.90
C LYS A 657 4.00 -45.93 -37.94
N ILE A 658 2.76 -45.39 -38.01
CA ILE A 658 2.32 -44.35 -38.93
C ILE A 658 2.22 -42.96 -38.28
N GLY A 659 2.38 -42.88 -36.96
CA GLY A 659 2.32 -41.61 -36.25
C GLY A 659 2.13 -41.73 -34.77
N THR A 660 1.55 -40.70 -34.17
CA THR A 660 1.21 -40.70 -32.74
C THR A 660 -0.23 -40.16 -32.59
N LEU A 661 -1.04 -40.91 -31.86
CA LEU A 661 -2.38 -40.50 -31.45
C LEU A 661 -2.27 -39.80 -30.07
N ALA A 662 -2.63 -38.55 -29.98
CA ALA A 662 -2.69 -37.80 -28.72
C ALA A 662 -4.14 -37.67 -28.25
N THR A 663 -4.40 -37.96 -26.98
CA THR A 663 -5.74 -37.84 -26.39
C THR A 663 -5.74 -36.92 -25.17
N LYS A 664 -6.63 -35.92 -25.16
CA LYS A 664 -6.83 -34.97 -24.06
C LYS A 664 -8.28 -34.51 -24.03
N ASP A 665 -8.86 -34.40 -22.85
CA ASP A 665 -10.19 -33.84 -22.60
C ASP A 665 -11.32 -34.43 -23.47
N GLY A 666 -11.22 -35.73 -23.77
CA GLY A 666 -12.20 -36.43 -24.60
C GLY A 666 -12.10 -36.19 -26.09
N ARG A 667 -10.97 -35.71 -26.57
CA ARG A 667 -10.64 -35.61 -28.00
C ARG A 667 -9.36 -36.36 -28.29
N ALA A 668 -9.27 -36.90 -29.51
CA ALA A 668 -8.07 -37.57 -29.99
C ALA A 668 -7.62 -36.96 -31.33
N TRP A 669 -6.34 -36.72 -31.46
CA TRP A 669 -5.62 -36.12 -32.61
C TRP A 669 -4.56 -37.04 -33.12
N GLY A 670 -4.17 -36.89 -34.36
CA GLY A 670 -3.04 -37.62 -34.96
C GLY A 670 -3.41 -38.53 -36.15
N LEU A 671 -4.69 -38.64 -36.47
CA LEU A 671 -5.17 -39.47 -37.59
C LEU A 671 -4.92 -38.88 -38.96
N GLY A 672 -4.44 -37.65 -39.10
CA GLY A 672 -4.36 -36.91 -40.38
C GLY A 672 -3.50 -37.58 -41.45
N ALA A 673 -2.39 -38.21 -41.06
CA ALA A 673 -1.53 -38.93 -42.01
C ALA A 673 -2.23 -40.14 -42.59
N PHE A 674 -2.84 -40.96 -41.71
CA PHE A 674 -3.61 -42.14 -42.07
C PHE A 674 -4.79 -41.79 -43.00
N LEU A 675 -5.61 -40.80 -42.62
CA LEU A 675 -6.77 -40.38 -43.43
C LEU A 675 -6.39 -39.88 -44.83
N ARG A 676 -5.29 -39.17 -44.97
CA ARG A 676 -4.74 -38.73 -46.30
C ARG A 676 -4.18 -39.90 -47.12
N GLN A 677 -3.40 -40.78 -46.48
CA GLN A 677 -2.84 -41.93 -47.14
C GLN A 677 -3.88 -42.90 -47.71
N ARG A 678 -4.98 -43.07 -46.98
CA ARG A 678 -6.11 -43.93 -47.42
C ARG A 678 -7.19 -43.20 -48.23
N ASN A 679 -6.96 -41.91 -48.59
CA ASN A 679 -7.92 -41.07 -49.30
C ASN A 679 -9.32 -41.08 -48.67
N ALA A 680 -9.39 -41.13 -47.34
CA ALA A 680 -10.62 -41.30 -46.56
C ALA A 680 -11.62 -40.13 -46.84
N ARG A 681 -12.87 -40.48 -47.09
CA ARG A 681 -13.97 -39.55 -47.41
C ARG A 681 -14.94 -39.40 -46.25
N ILE A 682 -15.75 -38.38 -46.34
CA ILE A 682 -16.84 -38.15 -45.35
C ILE A 682 -17.83 -39.35 -45.48
N GLY A 683 -18.11 -40.02 -44.39
CA GLY A 683 -18.97 -41.17 -44.34
C GLY A 683 -18.24 -42.52 -44.24
N ASP A 684 -16.95 -42.58 -44.53
CA ASP A 684 -16.13 -43.77 -44.36
C ASP A 684 -16.07 -44.20 -42.92
N HIS A 685 -15.99 -45.51 -42.69
CA HIS A 685 -15.79 -46.06 -41.36
C HIS A 685 -14.34 -46.27 -41.06
N ILE A 686 -13.93 -45.88 -39.84
CA ILE A 686 -12.64 -46.21 -39.28
C ILE A 686 -12.81 -46.92 -37.94
N VAL A 687 -11.95 -47.89 -37.69
CA VAL A 687 -11.87 -48.58 -36.40
C VAL A 687 -10.51 -48.28 -35.76
N LEU A 688 -10.57 -47.88 -34.53
CA LEU A 688 -9.40 -47.57 -33.72
C LEU A 688 -9.34 -48.51 -32.52
N THR A 689 -8.34 -49.35 -32.43
CA THR A 689 -8.11 -50.28 -31.30
C THR A 689 -6.91 -49.86 -30.47
N LEU A 690 -7.15 -49.51 -29.19
CA LEU A 690 -6.13 -48.99 -28.28
C LEU A 690 -5.72 -50.08 -27.28
N ASP A 691 -4.44 -50.37 -27.22
CA ASP A 691 -3.81 -51.11 -26.16
C ASP A 691 -3.30 -50.12 -25.11
N LEU A 692 -3.94 -50.15 -23.95
CA LEU A 692 -3.65 -49.17 -22.88
C LEU A 692 -2.38 -49.44 -22.12
N GLU A 693 -1.95 -50.70 -22.07
CA GLU A 693 -0.72 -51.12 -21.40
C GLU A 693 0.50 -50.84 -22.26
N ARG A 694 0.44 -51.22 -23.55
CA ARG A 694 1.54 -51.00 -24.49
C ARG A 694 1.58 -49.60 -25.08
N ARG A 695 0.59 -48.78 -24.76
CA ARG A 695 0.45 -47.40 -25.32
C ARG A 695 0.46 -47.38 -26.84
N THR A 696 -0.16 -48.34 -27.49
CA THR A 696 -0.32 -48.40 -28.96
C THR A 696 -1.77 -48.26 -29.37
N ALA A 697 -2.00 -47.72 -30.56
CA ALA A 697 -3.33 -47.56 -31.17
C ALA A 697 -3.24 -48.04 -32.62
N VAL A 698 -3.96 -49.10 -32.96
CA VAL A 698 -4.08 -49.59 -34.34
C VAL A 698 -5.30 -48.92 -34.99
N VAL A 699 -5.13 -48.35 -36.20
CA VAL A 699 -6.22 -47.74 -36.97
C VAL A 699 -6.38 -48.48 -38.31
N SER A 700 -7.63 -48.83 -38.63
CA SER A 700 -8.00 -49.48 -39.87
C SER A 700 -9.22 -48.82 -40.52
N MET A 701 -9.39 -48.95 -41.84
CA MET A 701 -10.66 -48.66 -42.48
C MET A 701 -11.66 -49.77 -42.15
N GLY A 702 -12.96 -49.42 -42.03
CA GLY A 702 -13.98 -50.36 -41.61
C GLY A 702 -14.13 -51.63 -42.44
N ASP A 703 -13.76 -51.55 -43.72
CA ASP A 703 -13.80 -52.69 -44.66
C ASP A 703 -12.59 -53.62 -44.53
N GLU A 704 -11.51 -53.18 -43.77
CA GLU A 704 -10.27 -53.93 -43.51
C GLU A 704 -10.32 -54.70 -42.17
N SER A 705 -11.41 -54.63 -41.43
CA SER A 705 -11.55 -55.19 -40.06
C SER A 705 -12.39 -56.49 -40.00
N GLN A 706 -12.41 -57.32 -41.10
CA GLN A 706 -12.94 -58.67 -41.06
C GLN A 706 -11.92 -59.71 -40.70
#